data_46ee930c9aa58c939f322064453b5ab4
#
_entry.id   46ee930c9aa58c939f322064453b5ab4
#
_cell.length_a   1.000
_cell.length_b   1.000
_cell.length_c   1.000
_cell.angle_alpha   90.00
_cell.angle_beta   90.00
_cell.angle_gamma   90.00
#
_symmetry.space_group_name_H-M   'P 1'
#
loop_
_entity.id
_entity.type
_entity.pdbx_description
1 polymer ?
#
loop_
_entity_poly.entity_id
_entity_poly.type
_entity_poly.pdbx_seq_one_letter_code
_entity_poly.pdbx_strand_id
1 'polypeptide(L)'
;MMEFIKIRGARTHNLKNVSLDLPRNKMIVITGLSGSGKSSLAFDTLYAEGQRRYVESLSAYARQFLARMDKPDVDLIEGLSPAISIEQKSTSHNPRSTVGTVTEIHDYLRLLYARAGDPECPEHGIKLEAQTVSQMVDAILKLPEDSKLMILAPVVRARKGEQLDLFDTFKAQGFVRLRVDGKIYEIDALPQLAKTTKHDVDVVVDRLKVREDMKQRIAESLETALRLAEGKAIAVEMDEDREHLFSAKFSCPVCDYSLAELEPRLFSFNNPMGACPKCDGLGNVNFFDPKRVVAFPHLSLASGAIKSWDKRNQFYFQMLQALATHYHFDVEMPFEKLTEEIQKIVLFGSGKEQIAFRYLNERGTIFQRSHAFEGIINNLQRRYHESDSAAVREELAKYINSAPCPDCQGTRLRREARHVKVGGHNIHQVCEVPLKQALSFFENLELHGAKLAIADKIVKEIQSRLKFLTNVGLDYLSLSRSAETLSGGEAQRIRLASQIGSGLTGVMYVLDEPSIGLHQRDNDRLLETLKRLRDIGNTVIVVEHDQDAILCADYVVDIGPGAGEHGGQIVAEGTPVQIQENINSLTGQYLSGKKQIHYKTHRTVPDASRMFKLKHASGNNLKNISIEIPVGLLTCVTGVSGSGKSTLINDTLYRVVAQHLYGSSTEPAPFESIEGLEFFDKVVDVDQSPIGRTPRSNPATYTGLFTPIRDLFAAVPESRARGYGPGRYSFNVKGGRCEACQGDGVLRVEMHFLPDVYVPCDVCKGHRYNRETLEIQFKGKNIHQVLAMTVEQAYEFFNAQPVIARKLKTLLDVGLGYITLGQSATTLSGGEAQRVKLALELSKRDTGRTLYILDEPTTGLHFADIQLLLDVIHRLRDAGNTVVIIEHNLDVIKTADWIIDMGPEGGDGGGVVVATGTPEQVAQYQASYTGKYLRAYL
;
A
#
# COMPACT_ATOMS: atom_id res chain seq x y z
N MET A 1 -21.32 36.66 11.07
CA MET A 1 -20.81 35.58 10.21
C MET A 1 -21.98 34.97 9.47
N MET A 2 -21.82 34.60 8.19
CA MET A 2 -22.89 33.85 7.49
C MET A 2 -23.10 32.51 8.20
N GLU A 3 -24.35 32.18 8.54
CA GLU A 3 -24.70 30.94 9.24
C GLU A 3 -24.84 29.74 8.29
N PHE A 4 -24.97 30.02 6.99
CA PHE A 4 -25.21 29.02 5.94
C PHE A 4 -24.22 29.14 4.80
N ILE A 5 -23.90 27.99 4.19
CA ILE A 5 -23.34 27.87 2.86
C ILE A 5 -24.51 27.85 1.87
N LYS A 6 -24.64 28.88 1.04
CA LYS A 6 -25.75 29.00 0.08
C LYS A 6 -25.31 28.58 -1.30
N ILE A 7 -25.96 27.59 -1.86
CA ILE A 7 -25.75 27.08 -3.21
C ILE A 7 -26.95 27.46 -4.06
N ARG A 8 -26.70 27.97 -5.27
CA ARG A 8 -27.74 28.31 -6.24
C ARG A 8 -27.35 27.81 -7.62
N GLY A 9 -28.23 27.01 -8.21
CA GLY A 9 -28.13 26.60 -9.60
C GLY A 9 -26.97 25.67 -9.89
N ALA A 10 -26.67 24.69 -9.05
CA ALA A 10 -25.63 23.68 -9.32
C ALA A 10 -26.08 22.69 -10.40
N ARG A 11 -25.26 22.55 -11.48
CA ARG A 11 -25.56 21.71 -12.65
C ARG A 11 -24.38 20.78 -13.01
N THR A 12 -23.42 20.64 -12.12
CA THR A 12 -22.25 19.78 -12.35
C THR A 12 -22.67 18.32 -12.58
N HIS A 13 -22.20 17.71 -13.65
CA HIS A 13 -22.54 16.35 -14.08
C HIS A 13 -24.06 16.11 -14.20
N ASN A 14 -24.63 15.26 -13.35
CA ASN A 14 -26.06 14.93 -13.40
C ASN A 14 -26.95 15.82 -12.51
N LEU A 15 -26.40 16.81 -11.80
CA LEU A 15 -27.18 17.71 -10.97
C LEU A 15 -28.16 18.58 -11.79
N LYS A 16 -29.40 18.68 -11.34
CA LYS A 16 -30.50 19.36 -12.05
C LYS A 16 -30.83 20.71 -11.39
N ASN A 17 -29.96 21.69 -11.59
CA ASN A 17 -30.16 23.08 -11.10
C ASN A 17 -30.41 23.12 -9.57
N VAL A 18 -29.57 22.42 -8.82
CA VAL A 18 -29.75 22.25 -7.35
C VAL A 18 -29.47 23.57 -6.63
N SER A 19 -30.42 23.96 -5.74
CA SER A 19 -30.26 25.09 -4.84
C SER A 19 -30.61 24.67 -3.43
N LEU A 20 -29.69 24.94 -2.47
CA LEU A 20 -29.87 24.58 -1.04
C LEU A 20 -29.04 25.46 -0.13
N ASP A 21 -29.40 25.48 1.15
CA ASP A 21 -28.73 26.24 2.21
C ASP A 21 -28.23 25.26 3.29
N LEU A 22 -26.90 25.04 3.34
CA LEU A 22 -26.25 24.13 4.28
C LEU A 22 -25.80 24.87 5.54
N PRO A 23 -26.14 24.40 6.76
CA PRO A 23 -25.70 25.05 7.99
C PRO A 23 -24.19 24.90 8.21
N ARG A 24 -23.52 26.00 8.60
CA ARG A 24 -22.08 25.95 8.94
C ARG A 24 -21.84 25.39 10.34
N ASN A 25 -20.63 24.91 10.58
CA ASN A 25 -20.19 24.33 11.86
C ASN A 25 -21.10 23.18 12.33
N LYS A 26 -21.57 22.38 11.37
CA LYS A 26 -22.44 21.23 11.56
C LYS A 26 -21.89 20.03 10.84
N MET A 27 -22.32 18.84 11.28
CA MET A 27 -22.10 17.59 10.56
C MET A 27 -23.25 17.38 9.58
N ILE A 28 -22.93 17.43 8.30
CA ILE A 28 -23.88 17.34 7.19
C ILE A 28 -23.65 16.01 6.47
N VAL A 29 -24.65 15.18 6.36
CA VAL A 29 -24.58 13.94 5.59
C VAL A 29 -25.33 14.10 4.27
N ILE A 30 -24.62 13.83 3.15
CA ILE A 30 -25.22 13.77 1.82
C ILE A 30 -25.40 12.29 1.46
N THR A 31 -26.64 11.87 1.30
CA THR A 31 -27.03 10.48 1.05
C THR A 31 -27.90 10.35 -0.20
N GLY A 32 -28.28 9.13 -0.57
CA GLY A 32 -29.10 8.79 -1.75
C GLY A 32 -28.53 7.61 -2.53
N LEU A 33 -29.19 7.16 -3.58
CA LEU A 33 -28.80 6.02 -4.42
C LEU A 33 -27.39 6.17 -5.02
N SER A 34 -26.75 5.05 -5.32
CA SER A 34 -25.48 5.06 -6.09
C SER A 34 -25.71 5.73 -7.44
N GLY A 35 -24.81 6.68 -7.82
CA GLY A 35 -24.96 7.46 -9.04
C GLY A 35 -26.02 8.55 -9.00
N SER A 36 -26.60 8.89 -7.85
CA SER A 36 -27.62 9.96 -7.73
C SER A 36 -27.06 11.38 -7.84
N GLY A 37 -25.74 11.60 -7.72
CA GLY A 37 -25.10 12.92 -7.80
C GLY A 37 -24.50 13.41 -6.48
N LYS A 38 -24.38 12.58 -5.45
CA LYS A 38 -23.81 12.93 -4.14
C LYS A 38 -22.39 13.49 -4.25
N SER A 39 -21.51 12.74 -4.91
CA SER A 39 -20.11 13.16 -5.09
C SER A 39 -20.01 14.39 -5.99
N SER A 40 -20.90 14.54 -6.98
CA SER A 40 -20.99 15.74 -7.83
C SER A 40 -21.32 17.00 -7.02
N LEU A 41 -22.19 16.88 -6.00
CA LEU A 41 -22.48 18.01 -5.11
C LEU A 41 -21.34 18.26 -4.11
N ALA A 42 -20.86 17.20 -3.43
CA ALA A 42 -19.89 17.31 -2.35
C ALA A 42 -18.48 17.69 -2.85
N PHE A 43 -17.97 16.96 -3.87
CA PHE A 43 -16.59 17.09 -4.34
C PHE A 43 -16.48 18.00 -5.56
N ASP A 44 -17.24 17.69 -6.64
CA ASP A 44 -17.10 18.42 -7.91
C ASP A 44 -17.74 19.83 -7.87
N THR A 45 -18.56 20.13 -6.85
CA THR A 45 -19.18 21.46 -6.67
C THR A 45 -18.63 22.18 -5.44
N LEU A 46 -18.90 21.68 -4.22
CA LEU A 46 -18.56 22.38 -2.97
C LEU A 46 -17.05 22.41 -2.72
N TYR A 47 -16.40 21.25 -2.74
CA TYR A 47 -14.97 21.17 -2.51
C TYR A 47 -14.20 21.87 -3.63
N ALA A 48 -14.54 21.60 -4.90
CA ALA A 48 -13.87 22.19 -6.06
C ALA A 48 -13.91 23.73 -6.03
N GLU A 49 -15.07 24.33 -5.74
CA GLU A 49 -15.18 25.79 -5.63
C GLU A 49 -14.44 26.34 -4.41
N GLY A 50 -14.50 25.65 -3.26
CA GLY A 50 -13.77 26.05 -2.04
C GLY A 50 -12.26 26.05 -2.26
N GLN A 51 -11.74 25.00 -2.87
CA GLN A 51 -10.32 24.85 -3.22
C GLN A 51 -9.90 25.87 -4.30
N ARG A 52 -10.71 26.07 -5.35
CA ARG A 52 -10.45 27.04 -6.41
C ARG A 52 -10.27 28.45 -5.81
N ARG A 53 -11.20 28.91 -4.96
CA ARG A 53 -11.14 30.23 -4.32
C ARG A 53 -9.92 30.37 -3.39
N TYR A 54 -9.58 29.29 -2.67
CA TYR A 54 -8.39 29.30 -1.83
C TYR A 54 -7.13 29.45 -2.68
N VAL A 55 -6.98 28.67 -3.74
CA VAL A 55 -5.83 28.74 -4.68
C VAL A 55 -5.75 30.11 -5.35
N GLU A 56 -6.87 30.71 -5.74
CA GLU A 56 -6.91 32.07 -6.34
C GLU A 56 -6.47 33.16 -5.36
N SER A 57 -6.64 32.95 -4.06
CA SER A 57 -6.19 33.90 -3.03
C SER A 57 -4.66 33.87 -2.82
N LEU A 58 -3.97 32.83 -3.30
CA LEU A 58 -2.52 32.70 -3.17
C LEU A 58 -1.74 33.57 -4.16
N SER A 59 -0.45 33.79 -3.90
CA SER A 59 0.44 34.49 -4.80
C SER A 59 0.54 33.81 -6.18
N ALA A 60 0.83 34.60 -7.24
CA ALA A 60 1.01 34.06 -8.59
C ALA A 60 2.06 32.96 -8.69
N TYR A 61 3.12 33.05 -7.85
CA TYR A 61 4.17 32.04 -7.75
C TYR A 61 3.64 30.73 -7.16
N ALA A 62 2.93 30.79 -6.04
CA ALA A 62 2.34 29.61 -5.40
C ALA A 62 1.32 28.89 -6.30
N ARG A 63 0.55 29.66 -7.09
CA ARG A 63 -0.44 29.11 -8.04
C ARG A 63 0.17 28.28 -9.17
N GLN A 64 1.45 28.49 -9.52
CA GLN A 64 2.13 27.70 -10.57
C GLN A 64 2.37 26.25 -10.15
N PHE A 65 2.42 25.98 -8.86
CA PHE A 65 2.68 24.64 -8.29
C PHE A 65 1.42 23.89 -7.89
N LEU A 66 0.25 24.52 -7.98
CA LEU A 66 -1.01 23.89 -7.58
C LEU A 66 -1.87 23.61 -8.82
N ALA A 67 -2.45 22.42 -8.85
CA ALA A 67 -3.38 22.04 -9.90
C ALA A 67 -4.58 23.01 -9.90
N ARG A 68 -4.89 23.60 -11.05
CA ARG A 68 -6.12 24.35 -11.23
C ARG A 68 -7.28 23.38 -11.27
N MET A 69 -8.24 23.56 -10.38
CA MET A 69 -9.53 22.90 -10.51
C MET A 69 -10.41 23.66 -11.49
N ASP A 70 -11.14 22.93 -12.31
CA ASP A 70 -12.13 23.52 -13.21
C ASP A 70 -13.22 24.20 -12.39
N LYS A 71 -13.72 25.32 -12.91
CA LYS A 71 -14.83 26.02 -12.27
C LYS A 71 -16.10 25.15 -12.39
N PRO A 72 -16.72 24.77 -11.26
CA PRO A 72 -17.95 24.00 -11.31
C PRO A 72 -19.08 24.79 -12.00
N ASP A 73 -19.99 24.07 -12.64
CA ASP A 73 -21.18 24.68 -13.25
C ASP A 73 -22.22 24.98 -12.15
N VAL A 74 -22.11 26.20 -11.62
CA VAL A 74 -22.96 26.73 -10.54
C VAL A 74 -23.13 28.24 -10.71
N ASP A 75 -24.33 28.73 -10.44
CA ASP A 75 -24.61 30.17 -10.57
C ASP A 75 -23.94 30.95 -9.42
N LEU A 76 -24.09 30.48 -8.17
CA LEU A 76 -23.54 31.14 -6.98
C LEU A 76 -23.30 30.15 -5.85
N ILE A 77 -22.15 30.29 -5.16
CA ILE A 77 -21.93 29.70 -3.85
C ILE A 77 -21.40 30.79 -2.91
N GLU A 78 -22.08 30.98 -1.76
CA GLU A 78 -21.67 31.91 -0.70
C GLU A 78 -21.38 31.17 0.60
N GLY A 79 -20.57 31.76 1.48
CA GLY A 79 -20.30 31.22 2.82
C GLY A 79 -19.31 30.08 2.89
N LEU A 80 -18.59 29.77 1.80
CA LEU A 80 -17.56 28.71 1.82
C LEU A 80 -16.41 29.07 2.75
N SER A 81 -15.95 28.07 3.50
CA SER A 81 -14.67 28.05 4.22
C SER A 81 -13.58 27.40 3.34
N PRO A 82 -12.28 27.55 3.68
CA PRO A 82 -11.24 26.72 3.10
C PRO A 82 -11.63 25.26 3.18
N ALA A 83 -11.49 24.51 2.07
CA ALA A 83 -11.98 23.15 1.97
C ALA A 83 -10.84 22.14 1.98
N ILE A 84 -11.02 21.02 2.69
CA ILE A 84 -10.13 19.86 2.72
C ILE A 84 -10.93 18.63 2.30
N SER A 85 -10.45 17.92 1.28
CA SER A 85 -11.04 16.69 0.78
C SER A 85 -10.31 15.47 1.36
N ILE A 86 -11.08 14.47 1.77
CA ILE A 86 -10.57 13.18 2.23
C ILE A 86 -11.26 12.09 1.41
N GLU A 87 -10.72 11.83 0.22
CA GLU A 87 -11.24 10.84 -0.73
C GLU A 87 -10.62 9.47 -0.49
N GLN A 88 -11.31 8.42 -0.96
CA GLN A 88 -10.79 7.06 -0.98
C GLN A 88 -9.67 6.82 -2.00
N LYS A 89 -9.64 7.62 -3.07
CA LYS A 89 -8.73 7.40 -4.19
C LYS A 89 -7.27 7.65 -3.82
N SER A 90 -6.40 6.76 -4.32
CA SER A 90 -4.95 6.76 -4.28
C SER A 90 -4.28 6.53 -2.92
N THR A 91 -4.00 5.26 -2.64
CA THR A 91 -2.81 4.90 -1.89
C THR A 91 -1.58 5.41 -2.66
N SER A 92 -0.63 6.01 -1.96
CA SER A 92 0.64 6.38 -2.57
C SER A 92 1.31 5.11 -3.12
N HIS A 93 1.62 5.08 -4.42
CA HIS A 93 2.39 3.99 -5.04
C HIS A 93 3.91 4.12 -4.79
N ASN A 94 4.32 4.96 -3.84
CA ASN A 94 5.71 5.10 -3.48
C ASN A 94 6.09 4.01 -2.46
N PRO A 95 6.96 3.05 -2.80
CA PRO A 95 7.34 1.94 -1.92
C PRO A 95 8.07 2.39 -0.63
N ARG A 96 8.51 3.65 -0.59
CA ARG A 96 9.12 4.26 0.59
C ARG A 96 8.12 4.89 1.55
N SER A 97 6.85 5.04 1.14
CA SER A 97 5.81 5.59 2.01
C SER A 97 5.35 4.55 3.04
N THR A 98 5.31 4.93 4.30
CA THR A 98 4.80 4.12 5.42
C THR A 98 3.75 4.89 6.20
N VAL A 99 2.98 4.20 7.04
CA VAL A 99 2.04 4.86 7.97
C VAL A 99 2.78 5.97 8.76
N GLY A 100 3.96 5.67 9.30
CA GLY A 100 4.76 6.64 10.05
C GLY A 100 5.17 7.88 9.26
N THR A 101 5.48 7.74 7.96
CA THR A 101 5.87 8.89 7.12
C THR A 101 4.66 9.70 6.64
N VAL A 102 3.55 9.05 6.33
CA VAL A 102 2.30 9.74 5.90
C VAL A 102 1.68 10.54 7.04
N THR A 103 1.83 10.07 8.28
CA THR A 103 1.33 10.74 9.50
C THR A 103 2.34 11.73 10.11
N GLU A 104 3.51 11.87 9.50
CA GLU A 104 4.65 12.66 9.99
C GLU A 104 5.20 12.21 11.37
N ILE A 105 4.67 11.13 11.95
CA ILE A 105 5.16 10.58 13.23
C ILE A 105 6.62 10.18 13.10
N HIS A 106 7.02 9.64 11.95
CA HIS A 106 8.41 9.24 11.70
C HIS A 106 9.37 10.44 11.74
N ASP A 107 8.93 11.65 11.40
CA ASP A 107 9.76 12.86 11.47
C ASP A 107 10.02 13.27 12.92
N TYR A 108 9.01 13.16 13.77
CA TYR A 108 9.17 13.36 15.23
C TYR A 108 10.03 12.25 15.87
N LEU A 109 9.89 11.00 15.42
CA LEU A 109 10.73 9.89 15.88
C LEU A 109 12.21 10.14 15.53
N ARG A 110 12.50 10.53 14.29
CA ARG A 110 13.88 10.87 13.87
C ARG A 110 14.47 11.97 14.75
N LEU A 111 13.67 13.00 15.06
CA LEU A 111 14.11 14.08 15.93
C LEU A 111 14.34 13.59 17.37
N LEU A 112 13.44 12.76 17.90
CA LEU A 112 13.57 12.17 19.23
C LEU A 112 14.84 11.33 19.37
N TYR A 113 15.08 10.42 18.41
CA TYR A 113 16.27 9.55 18.44
C TYR A 113 17.59 10.32 18.23
N ALA A 114 17.56 11.40 17.46
CA ALA A 114 18.73 12.26 17.29
C ALA A 114 19.05 13.10 18.54
N ARG A 115 18.03 13.47 19.32
CA ARG A 115 18.22 14.40 20.47
C ARG A 115 18.27 13.71 21.83
N ALA A 116 17.58 12.57 21.98
CA ALA A 116 17.49 11.86 23.25
C ALA A 116 18.00 10.41 23.18
N GLY A 117 18.45 9.95 22.00
CA GLY A 117 18.91 8.59 21.79
C GLY A 117 20.23 8.27 22.50
N ASP A 118 20.37 7.03 22.91
CA ASP A 118 21.59 6.43 23.43
C ASP A 118 22.21 5.53 22.36
N PRO A 119 23.32 5.94 21.73
CA PRO A 119 24.01 5.10 20.76
C PRO A 119 24.79 3.99 21.45
N GLU A 120 24.76 2.79 20.86
CA GLU A 120 25.50 1.61 21.31
C GLU A 120 26.47 1.12 20.23
N CYS A 121 27.56 0.51 20.63
CA CYS A 121 28.49 -0.12 19.71
C CYS A 121 27.82 -1.34 19.04
N PRO A 122 27.78 -1.43 17.72
CA PRO A 122 27.16 -2.57 17.01
C PRO A 122 27.84 -3.91 17.26
N GLU A 123 29.13 -3.92 17.66
CA GLU A 123 29.90 -5.14 17.93
C GLU A 123 29.84 -5.55 19.39
N HIS A 124 29.86 -4.60 20.31
CA HIS A 124 30.04 -4.87 21.74
C HIS A 124 28.79 -4.59 22.59
N GLY A 125 27.76 -3.91 22.01
CA GLY A 125 26.56 -3.50 22.76
C GLY A 125 26.82 -2.47 23.86
N ILE A 126 28.02 -1.89 23.91
CA ILE A 126 28.41 -0.91 24.92
C ILE A 126 27.87 0.46 24.51
N LYS A 127 27.28 1.18 25.48
CA LYS A 127 26.83 2.56 25.28
C LYS A 127 28.01 3.46 24.91
N LEU A 128 27.82 4.24 23.83
CA LEU A 128 28.81 5.19 23.35
C LEU A 128 28.55 6.55 23.99
N GLU A 129 29.60 7.16 24.52
CA GLU A 129 29.50 8.49 25.15
C GLU A 129 30.45 9.47 24.46
N ALA A 130 29.96 10.67 24.21
CA ALA A 130 30.75 11.80 23.80
C ALA A 130 31.02 12.70 25.01
N GLN A 131 32.31 13.00 25.25
CA GLN A 131 32.73 13.82 26.39
C GLN A 131 33.07 15.23 25.91
N THR A 132 32.68 16.24 26.67
CA THR A 132 33.16 17.59 26.47
C THR A 132 34.59 17.70 27.01
N VAL A 133 35.37 18.65 26.48
CA VAL A 133 36.75 18.91 26.98
C VAL A 133 36.72 19.16 28.51
N SER A 134 35.74 19.88 29.02
CA SER A 134 35.63 20.11 30.46
C SER A 134 35.42 18.80 31.25
N GLN A 135 34.59 17.89 30.76
CA GLN A 135 34.41 16.58 31.42
C GLN A 135 35.66 15.72 31.35
N MET A 136 36.45 15.79 30.24
CA MET A 136 37.75 15.11 30.14
C MET A 136 38.76 15.67 31.13
N VAL A 137 38.83 17.00 31.25
CA VAL A 137 39.68 17.67 32.23
C VAL A 137 39.30 17.30 33.65
N ASP A 138 37.98 17.33 34.00
CA ASP A 138 37.52 16.95 35.33
C ASP A 138 37.80 15.47 35.65
N ALA A 139 37.81 14.59 34.63
CA ALA A 139 38.17 13.18 34.79
C ALA A 139 39.68 13.04 35.06
N ILE A 140 40.50 13.79 34.34
CA ILE A 140 41.96 13.80 34.56
C ILE A 140 42.33 14.38 35.93
N LEU A 141 41.67 15.43 36.40
CA LEU A 141 41.91 16.05 37.71
C LEU A 141 41.48 15.16 38.89
N LYS A 142 40.71 14.08 38.65
CA LYS A 142 40.38 13.05 39.65
C LYS A 142 41.52 12.02 39.86
N LEU A 143 42.52 12.00 38.96
CA LEU A 143 43.68 11.15 39.14
C LEU A 143 44.55 11.67 40.31
N PRO A 144 45.46 10.85 40.89
CA PRO A 144 46.28 11.26 42.02
C PRO A 144 47.07 12.53 41.70
N GLU A 145 47.08 13.46 42.68
CA GLU A 145 47.83 14.72 42.53
C GLU A 145 49.34 14.44 42.33
N ASP A 146 49.99 15.25 41.48
CA ASP A 146 51.40 15.09 41.05
C ASP A 146 51.68 13.86 40.19
N SER A 147 50.71 13.02 39.83
CA SER A 147 50.97 11.91 38.87
C SER A 147 51.41 12.47 37.51
N LYS A 148 52.42 11.77 36.91
CA LYS A 148 52.95 12.15 35.60
C LYS A 148 51.99 11.68 34.50
N LEU A 149 51.46 12.61 33.71
CA LEU A 149 50.50 12.36 32.65
C LEU A 149 51.11 12.70 31.27
N MET A 150 50.82 11.86 30.31
CA MET A 150 51.12 12.11 28.89
C MET A 150 49.83 12.15 28.09
N ILE A 151 49.59 13.22 27.35
CA ILE A 151 48.43 13.39 26.45
C ILE A 151 48.85 13.03 25.04
N LEU A 152 48.13 12.10 24.44
CA LEU A 152 48.39 11.52 23.13
C LEU A 152 47.23 11.76 22.16
N ALA A 153 47.55 12.00 20.90
CA ALA A 153 46.58 11.98 19.80
C ALA A 153 46.74 10.69 18.99
N PRO A 154 45.78 9.75 19.03
CA PRO A 154 45.83 8.50 18.30
C PRO A 154 45.50 8.71 16.81
N VAL A 155 46.50 8.93 15.96
CA VAL A 155 46.36 9.31 14.55
C VAL A 155 46.33 8.14 13.58
N VAL A 156 46.93 7.00 13.93
CA VAL A 156 46.88 5.76 13.16
C VAL A 156 46.54 4.61 14.06
N ARG A 157 45.53 3.77 13.66
CA ARG A 157 45.15 2.54 14.35
C ARG A 157 45.11 1.37 13.36
N ALA A 158 45.85 0.31 13.68
CA ALA A 158 45.87 -0.95 12.95
C ALA A 158 45.99 -0.82 11.41
N ARG A 159 46.77 0.18 10.92
CA ARG A 159 46.90 0.51 9.49
C ARG A 159 48.25 0.05 8.94
N LYS A 160 48.23 -0.58 7.78
CA LYS A 160 49.43 -0.99 7.04
C LYS A 160 50.08 0.20 6.32
N GLY A 161 51.42 0.23 6.20
CA GLY A 161 52.16 1.20 5.44
C GLY A 161 53.24 1.90 6.24
N GLU A 162 54.23 2.53 5.58
CA GLU A 162 55.36 3.19 6.19
C GLU A 162 55.02 4.54 6.85
N GLN A 163 53.85 5.13 6.57
CA GLN A 163 53.31 6.38 7.14
C GLN A 163 54.28 7.60 7.04
N LEU A 164 55.20 7.62 6.08
CA LEU A 164 56.26 8.65 5.95
C LEU A 164 55.67 10.07 5.79
N ASP A 165 54.71 10.25 4.89
CA ASP A 165 54.04 11.54 4.64
C ASP A 165 53.40 12.12 5.91
N LEU A 166 52.89 11.24 6.77
CA LEU A 166 52.24 11.60 8.03
C LEU A 166 53.31 12.09 9.05
N PHE A 167 54.47 11.42 9.11
CA PHE A 167 55.56 11.80 9.98
C PHE A 167 56.14 13.16 9.59
N ASP A 168 56.35 13.41 8.30
CA ASP A 168 56.78 14.70 7.79
C ASP A 168 55.80 15.82 8.12
N THR A 169 54.51 15.54 8.05
CA THR A 169 53.45 16.48 8.41
C THR A 169 53.53 16.87 9.90
N PHE A 170 53.65 15.90 10.82
CA PHE A 170 53.75 16.18 12.23
C PHE A 170 55.07 16.87 12.62
N LYS A 171 56.16 16.55 11.95
CA LYS A 171 57.43 17.25 12.10
C LYS A 171 57.29 18.72 11.69
N ALA A 172 56.63 18.99 10.57
CA ALA A 172 56.37 20.35 10.10
C ALA A 172 55.47 21.15 11.06
N GLN A 173 54.61 20.49 11.77
CA GLN A 173 53.73 21.08 12.81
C GLN A 173 54.42 21.29 14.16
N GLY A 174 55.68 20.85 14.29
CA GLY A 174 56.47 21.11 15.49
C GLY A 174 56.36 20.06 16.60
N PHE A 175 55.76 18.90 16.30
CA PHE A 175 55.75 17.79 17.28
C PHE A 175 57.15 17.13 17.36
N VAL A 176 57.56 16.81 18.59
CA VAL A 176 58.90 16.30 18.88
C VAL A 176 58.94 14.79 19.04
N ARG A 177 57.80 14.17 19.46
CA ARG A 177 57.73 12.74 19.79
C ARG A 177 56.50 12.10 19.29
N LEU A 178 56.64 10.83 18.85
CA LEU A 178 55.57 9.94 18.50
C LEU A 178 55.67 8.65 19.35
N ARG A 179 54.51 8.04 19.65
CA ARG A 179 54.46 6.70 20.18
C ARG A 179 54.07 5.75 19.04
N VAL A 180 54.91 4.82 18.71
CA VAL A 180 54.69 3.83 17.65
C VAL A 180 54.69 2.46 18.28
N ASP A 181 53.61 1.70 18.05
CA ASP A 181 53.39 0.35 18.59
C ASP A 181 53.73 0.27 20.12
N GLY A 182 53.22 1.27 20.85
CA GLY A 182 53.42 1.40 22.30
C GLY A 182 54.76 1.97 22.76
N LYS A 183 55.76 2.19 21.87
CA LYS A 183 57.06 2.76 22.21
C LYS A 183 57.22 4.20 21.76
N ILE A 184 57.80 5.01 22.62
CA ILE A 184 58.03 6.45 22.34
C ILE A 184 59.36 6.65 21.63
N TYR A 185 59.35 7.39 20.54
CA TYR A 185 60.50 7.74 19.73
C TYR A 185 60.51 9.27 19.52
N GLU A 186 61.71 9.82 19.37
CA GLU A 186 61.85 11.18 18.84
C GLU A 186 61.56 11.17 17.34
N ILE A 187 60.89 12.20 16.82
CA ILE A 187 60.41 12.23 15.44
C ILE A 187 61.57 12.13 14.42
N ASP A 188 62.77 12.54 14.80
CA ASP A 188 63.98 12.41 14.00
C ASP A 188 64.65 11.03 14.09
N ALA A 189 64.20 10.17 15.00
CA ALA A 189 64.78 8.85 15.26
C ALA A 189 63.72 7.73 15.17
N LEU A 190 62.69 7.90 14.32
CA LEU A 190 61.63 6.93 14.11
C LEU A 190 62.15 5.65 13.45
N PRO A 191 61.70 4.47 13.86
CA PRO A 191 61.99 3.22 13.18
C PRO A 191 61.30 3.17 11.81
N GLN A 192 61.96 2.51 10.85
CA GLN A 192 61.34 2.24 9.55
C GLN A 192 60.21 1.22 9.70
N LEU A 193 58.96 1.63 9.42
CA LEU A 193 57.78 0.78 9.58
C LEU A 193 57.65 -0.20 8.42
N ALA A 194 57.25 -1.42 8.72
CA ALA A 194 57.10 -2.45 7.70
C ALA A 194 55.80 -2.25 6.90
N LYS A 195 55.89 -2.27 5.57
CA LYS A 195 54.71 -2.05 4.66
C LYS A 195 53.57 -3.05 4.85
N THR A 196 53.85 -4.25 5.32
CA THR A 196 52.94 -5.38 5.40
C THR A 196 52.30 -5.58 6.77
N THR A 197 52.90 -5.01 7.81
CA THR A 197 52.39 -5.06 9.19
C THR A 197 51.45 -3.89 9.50
N LYS A 198 50.53 -4.13 10.45
CA LYS A 198 49.67 -3.09 10.98
C LYS A 198 50.40 -2.35 12.08
N HIS A 199 50.35 -1.03 12.09
CA HIS A 199 50.99 -0.18 13.08
C HIS A 199 49.97 0.75 13.72
N ASP A 200 50.25 1.09 14.98
CA ASP A 200 49.57 2.13 15.76
C ASP A 200 50.50 3.30 15.96
N VAL A 201 50.05 4.51 15.68
CA VAL A 201 50.83 5.72 15.86
C VAL A 201 50.04 6.77 16.64
N ASP A 202 50.65 7.27 17.71
CA ASP A 202 50.10 8.37 18.49
C ASP A 202 51.07 9.54 18.49
N VAL A 203 50.57 10.76 18.34
CA VAL A 203 51.35 11.98 18.54
C VAL A 203 51.34 12.32 20.02
N VAL A 204 52.57 12.51 20.58
CA VAL A 204 52.70 13.00 21.95
C VAL A 204 52.46 14.50 21.96
N VAL A 205 51.30 14.93 22.45
CA VAL A 205 50.90 16.34 22.45
C VAL A 205 51.53 17.08 23.62
N ASP A 206 51.44 16.49 24.83
CA ASP A 206 51.99 17.12 26.04
C ASP A 206 52.40 16.09 27.11
N ARG A 207 53.30 16.52 28.02
CA ARG A 207 53.67 15.80 29.23
C ARG A 207 53.60 16.75 30.42
N LEU A 208 52.76 16.42 31.39
CA LEU A 208 52.48 17.29 32.51
C LEU A 208 52.27 16.49 33.78
N LYS A 209 52.16 17.19 34.92
CA LYS A 209 51.71 16.62 36.18
C LYS A 209 50.25 17.00 36.43
N VAL A 210 49.50 16.10 37.00
CA VAL A 210 48.11 16.34 37.37
C VAL A 210 48.05 17.28 38.59
N ARG A 211 47.59 18.52 38.38
CA ARG A 211 47.37 19.57 39.40
C ARG A 211 46.25 20.49 38.98
N GLU A 212 45.55 21.07 39.93
CA GLU A 212 44.45 21.98 39.70
C GLU A 212 44.86 23.27 38.94
N ASP A 213 46.09 23.77 39.18
CA ASP A 213 46.69 24.92 38.48
C ASP A 213 47.01 24.63 37.01
N MET A 214 47.02 23.35 36.59
CA MET A 214 47.28 22.92 35.21
C MET A 214 46.00 22.75 34.36
N LYS A 215 44.84 23.06 34.93
CA LYS A 215 43.52 22.84 34.29
C LYS A 215 43.43 23.41 32.89
N GLN A 216 43.88 24.64 32.69
CA GLN A 216 43.86 25.28 31.38
C GLN A 216 44.79 24.57 30.37
N ARG A 217 46.01 24.21 30.81
CA ARG A 217 46.98 23.52 29.95
C ARG A 217 46.52 22.13 29.55
N ILE A 218 45.87 21.41 30.46
CA ILE A 218 45.27 20.10 30.17
C ILE A 218 44.17 20.27 29.09
N ALA A 219 43.32 21.32 29.23
CA ALA A 219 42.28 21.61 28.24
C ALA A 219 42.85 21.89 26.85
N GLU A 220 43.84 22.78 26.75
CA GLU A 220 44.52 23.13 25.47
C GLU A 220 45.20 21.93 24.82
N SER A 221 45.83 21.06 25.65
CA SER A 221 46.47 19.83 25.17
C SER A 221 45.46 18.80 24.67
N LEU A 222 44.35 18.65 25.37
CA LEU A 222 43.21 17.80 24.93
C LEU A 222 42.59 18.33 23.65
N GLU A 223 42.30 19.63 23.54
CA GLU A 223 41.79 20.24 22.30
C GLU A 223 42.72 20.01 21.10
N THR A 224 44.00 20.09 21.32
CA THR A 224 45.04 19.82 20.30
C THR A 224 45.00 18.33 19.90
N ALA A 225 44.96 17.42 20.88
CA ALA A 225 44.85 15.97 20.63
C ALA A 225 43.58 15.59 19.88
N LEU A 226 42.44 16.13 20.30
CA LEU A 226 41.17 15.90 19.66
C LEU A 226 41.11 16.39 18.20
N ARG A 227 41.75 17.55 17.92
CA ARG A 227 41.85 18.10 16.56
C ARG A 227 42.73 17.23 15.67
N LEU A 228 43.86 16.72 16.17
CA LEU A 228 44.79 15.88 15.41
C LEU A 228 44.23 14.49 15.11
N ALA A 229 43.52 13.90 16.08
CA ALA A 229 43.03 12.54 16.00
C ALA A 229 41.48 12.47 15.79
N GLU A 230 40.95 13.46 15.06
CA GLU A 230 39.52 13.51 14.66
C GLU A 230 38.53 13.28 15.80
N GLY A 231 38.82 13.83 16.98
CA GLY A 231 37.96 13.79 18.14
C GLY A 231 38.28 12.71 19.18
N LYS A 232 39.48 12.09 19.11
CA LYS A 232 39.98 11.15 20.10
C LYS A 232 41.20 11.70 20.80
N ALA A 233 41.39 11.41 22.08
CA ALA A 233 42.56 11.71 22.88
C ALA A 233 42.83 10.59 23.88
N ILE A 234 44.08 10.32 24.20
CA ILE A 234 44.46 9.35 25.22
C ILE A 234 45.29 10.08 26.27
N ALA A 235 44.97 9.86 27.54
CA ALA A 235 45.82 10.27 28.66
C ALA A 235 46.48 9.03 29.30
N VAL A 236 47.81 9.02 29.37
CA VAL A 236 48.55 7.89 29.91
C VAL A 236 49.17 8.30 31.23
N GLU A 237 48.87 7.58 32.29
CA GLU A 237 49.60 7.68 33.59
C GLU A 237 50.96 7.02 33.41
N MET A 238 52.03 7.81 33.36
CA MET A 238 53.35 7.35 32.98
C MET A 238 54.01 6.44 34.06
N ASP A 239 53.54 6.51 35.28
CA ASP A 239 54.07 5.71 36.40
C ASP A 239 53.39 4.33 36.49
N GLU A 240 52.17 4.16 36.00
CA GLU A 240 51.37 2.93 36.01
C GLU A 240 51.15 2.34 34.64
N ASP A 241 51.52 3.06 33.56
CA ASP A 241 51.27 2.74 32.16
C ASP A 241 49.75 2.48 31.88
N ARG A 242 48.91 3.21 32.58
CA ARG A 242 47.46 3.12 32.49
C ARG A 242 46.89 4.13 31.55
N GLU A 243 46.12 3.69 30.54
CA GLU A 243 45.54 4.53 29.53
C GLU A 243 44.12 4.90 29.83
N HIS A 244 43.74 6.18 29.66
CA HIS A 244 42.40 6.72 29.70
C HIS A 244 42.05 7.26 28.32
N LEU A 245 41.15 6.57 27.61
CA LEU A 245 40.67 7.01 26.32
C LEU A 245 39.56 8.03 26.49
N PHE A 246 39.71 9.17 25.85
CA PHE A 246 38.71 10.22 25.79
C PHE A 246 38.25 10.40 24.35
N SER A 247 36.98 10.72 24.15
CA SER A 247 36.41 10.99 22.83
C SER A 247 35.38 12.11 22.87
N ALA A 248 35.55 13.06 21.98
CA ALA A 248 34.57 14.07 21.70
C ALA A 248 33.45 13.57 20.77
N LYS A 249 33.60 12.36 20.21
CA LYS A 249 32.63 11.64 19.41
C LYS A 249 32.12 10.44 20.17
N PHE A 250 30.97 9.92 19.78
CA PHE A 250 30.46 8.65 20.31
C PHE A 250 31.37 7.49 19.89
N SER A 251 32.28 7.08 20.71
CA SER A 251 33.25 6.03 20.38
C SER A 251 33.19 4.83 21.32
N CYS A 252 33.45 3.65 20.75
CA CYS A 252 33.55 2.42 21.53
C CYS A 252 34.92 2.34 22.21
N PRO A 253 35.01 2.05 23.51
CA PRO A 253 36.31 1.91 24.19
C PRO A 253 37.05 0.61 23.81
N VAL A 254 36.41 -0.34 23.14
CA VAL A 254 36.96 -1.68 22.84
C VAL A 254 37.40 -1.81 21.37
N CYS A 255 36.70 -1.11 20.45
CA CYS A 255 37.05 -1.14 19.02
C CYS A 255 37.07 0.27 18.43
N ASP A 256 37.51 0.39 17.18
CA ASP A 256 37.60 1.67 16.49
C ASP A 256 36.26 2.24 15.99
N TYR A 257 35.12 1.60 16.33
CA TYR A 257 33.83 2.09 15.95
C TYR A 257 33.54 3.43 16.62
N SER A 258 33.26 4.44 15.81
CA SER A 258 32.86 5.77 16.27
C SER A 258 31.75 6.35 15.44
N LEU A 259 30.81 7.01 16.11
CA LEU A 259 29.71 7.76 15.48
C LEU A 259 29.99 9.26 15.67
N ALA A 260 30.01 9.99 14.55
CA ALA A 260 30.39 11.40 14.59
C ALA A 260 29.35 12.27 15.32
N GLU A 261 28.09 12.15 14.92
CA GLU A 261 26.97 12.91 15.48
C GLU A 261 25.65 12.19 15.24
N LEU A 262 24.69 12.39 16.14
CA LEU A 262 23.33 11.91 16.01
C LEU A 262 22.49 12.98 15.30
N GLU A 263 22.37 12.89 13.99
CA GLU A 263 21.52 13.77 13.19
C GLU A 263 20.18 13.09 12.84
N PRO A 264 19.08 13.85 12.69
CA PRO A 264 17.80 13.29 12.23
C PRO A 264 17.87 12.57 10.88
N ARG A 265 18.83 12.94 10.02
CA ARG A 265 19.06 12.30 8.71
C ARG A 265 19.54 10.86 8.83
N LEU A 266 20.25 10.52 9.89
CA LEU A 266 20.72 9.16 10.19
C LEU A 266 19.54 8.18 10.37
N PHE A 267 18.40 8.64 10.85
CA PHE A 267 17.20 7.84 11.08
C PHE A 267 16.20 7.88 9.93
N SER A 268 16.58 8.43 8.79
CA SER A 268 15.74 8.53 7.60
C SER A 268 16.14 7.48 6.57
N PHE A 269 15.26 6.54 6.28
CA PHE A 269 15.45 5.58 5.19
C PHE A 269 15.25 6.20 3.80
N ASN A 270 14.77 7.45 3.71
CA ASN A 270 14.68 8.23 2.47
C ASN A 270 15.93 9.12 2.22
N ASN A 271 16.89 9.09 3.11
CA ASN A 271 18.13 9.82 2.99
C ASN A 271 19.33 8.86 2.90
N PRO A 272 20.30 9.08 1.99
CA PRO A 272 21.47 8.21 1.85
C PRO A 272 22.29 8.02 3.12
N MET A 273 22.28 8.99 4.05
CA MET A 273 22.95 8.87 5.35
C MET A 273 22.32 7.82 6.27
N GLY A 274 21.00 7.60 6.17
CA GLY A 274 20.28 6.69 7.04
C GLY A 274 19.83 5.42 6.35
N ALA A 275 19.66 5.43 5.02
CA ALA A 275 19.19 4.30 4.24
C ALA A 275 20.20 3.15 4.23
N CYS A 276 19.69 1.92 4.30
CA CYS A 276 20.50 0.73 4.08
C CYS A 276 21.08 0.76 2.65
N PRO A 277 22.41 0.67 2.46
CA PRO A 277 23.00 0.81 1.14
C PRO A 277 22.67 -0.33 0.18
N LYS A 278 22.28 -1.52 0.68
CA LYS A 278 21.96 -2.67 -0.15
C LYS A 278 20.55 -2.61 -0.76
N CYS A 279 19.57 -2.15 -0.01
CA CYS A 279 18.18 -2.03 -0.46
C CYS A 279 17.75 -0.57 -0.70
N ASP A 280 18.65 0.37 -0.59
CA ASP A 280 18.39 1.81 -0.75
C ASP A 280 17.19 2.31 0.06
N GLY A 281 17.06 1.80 1.29
CA GLY A 281 15.98 2.17 2.21
C GLY A 281 14.62 1.51 1.92
N LEU A 282 14.54 0.55 1.00
CA LEU A 282 13.29 -0.15 0.68
C LEU A 282 12.93 -1.24 1.72
N GLY A 283 13.93 -1.77 2.43
CA GLY A 283 13.77 -2.87 3.38
C GLY A 283 13.71 -4.24 2.74
N ASN A 284 13.33 -4.32 1.47
CA ASN A 284 13.23 -5.54 0.70
C ASN A 284 14.14 -5.50 -0.52
N VAL A 285 14.51 -6.65 -1.04
CA VAL A 285 15.21 -6.81 -2.30
C VAL A 285 14.37 -7.67 -3.23
N ASN A 286 14.25 -7.23 -4.47
CA ASN A 286 13.54 -7.98 -5.51
C ASN A 286 14.52 -8.94 -6.18
N PHE A 287 14.09 -10.17 -6.38
CA PHE A 287 14.88 -11.19 -7.05
C PHE A 287 13.99 -12.06 -7.95
N PHE A 288 14.56 -12.63 -9.00
CA PHE A 288 13.86 -13.62 -9.82
C PHE A 288 13.77 -14.92 -9.03
N ASP A 289 12.56 -15.33 -8.69
CA ASP A 289 12.30 -16.49 -7.85
C ASP A 289 12.42 -17.78 -8.68
N PRO A 290 13.34 -18.69 -8.33
CA PRO A 290 13.46 -19.98 -9.01
C PRO A 290 12.15 -20.75 -9.10
N LYS A 291 11.31 -20.71 -8.06
CA LYS A 291 10.01 -21.40 -8.05
C LYS A 291 9.01 -20.79 -9.03
N ARG A 292 9.08 -19.49 -9.30
CA ARG A 292 8.24 -18.82 -10.30
C ARG A 292 8.78 -19.00 -11.71
N VAL A 293 10.10 -19.08 -11.87
CA VAL A 293 10.78 -19.31 -13.16
C VAL A 293 10.51 -20.75 -13.63
N VAL A 294 10.61 -21.73 -12.72
CA VAL A 294 10.25 -23.13 -12.98
C VAL A 294 8.77 -23.32 -12.66
N ALA A 295 7.92 -22.89 -13.58
CA ALA A 295 6.47 -22.91 -13.37
C ALA A 295 5.88 -24.33 -13.27
N PHE A 296 6.49 -25.30 -13.96
CA PHE A 296 6.00 -26.69 -14.05
C PHE A 296 7.14 -27.70 -13.79
N PRO A 297 7.56 -27.90 -12.54
CA PRO A 297 8.73 -28.74 -12.20
C PRO A 297 8.56 -30.22 -12.59
N HIS A 298 7.34 -30.71 -12.70
CA HIS A 298 7.00 -32.06 -13.13
C HIS A 298 7.14 -32.26 -14.66
N LEU A 299 7.25 -31.18 -15.44
CA LEU A 299 7.53 -31.22 -16.86
C LEU A 299 9.05 -31.23 -17.14
N SER A 300 9.43 -31.72 -18.32
CA SER A 300 10.81 -31.61 -18.79
C SER A 300 11.12 -30.19 -19.30
N LEU A 301 12.42 -29.86 -19.42
CA LEU A 301 12.86 -28.63 -20.07
C LEU A 301 12.34 -28.52 -21.51
N ALA A 302 12.34 -29.60 -22.21
CA ALA A 302 11.84 -29.69 -23.59
C ALA A 302 10.32 -29.47 -23.69
N SER A 303 9.57 -29.89 -22.67
CA SER A 303 8.10 -29.80 -22.61
C SER A 303 7.59 -28.51 -21.97
N GLY A 304 8.48 -27.65 -21.45
CA GLY A 304 8.12 -26.32 -20.94
C GLY A 304 8.09 -26.21 -19.41
N ALA A 305 8.94 -26.94 -18.70
CA ALA A 305 9.16 -26.70 -17.25
C ALA A 305 9.45 -25.23 -16.96
N ILE A 306 10.20 -24.57 -17.84
CA ILE A 306 10.49 -23.15 -17.82
C ILE A 306 9.91 -22.50 -19.07
N LYS A 307 8.98 -21.60 -18.89
CA LYS A 307 8.26 -20.94 -19.99
C LYS A 307 9.22 -20.15 -20.90
N SER A 308 9.02 -20.24 -22.20
CA SER A 308 9.88 -19.62 -23.24
C SER A 308 11.30 -20.24 -23.39
N TRP A 309 11.64 -21.26 -22.60
CA TRP A 309 12.89 -22.04 -22.70
C TRP A 309 12.60 -23.49 -23.06
N ASP A 310 11.75 -23.71 -24.06
CA ASP A 310 11.30 -25.01 -24.51
C ASP A 310 11.41 -25.12 -26.04
N LYS A 311 10.99 -26.27 -26.60
CA LYS A 311 11.02 -26.54 -28.03
C LYS A 311 10.38 -25.49 -28.92
N ARG A 312 9.47 -24.67 -28.40
CA ARG A 312 8.81 -23.61 -29.15
C ARG A 312 9.73 -22.39 -29.38
N ASN A 313 10.75 -22.23 -28.58
CA ASN A 313 11.79 -21.22 -28.79
C ASN A 313 13.12 -21.90 -29.16
N GLN A 314 13.36 -22.04 -30.45
CA GLN A 314 14.53 -22.74 -30.96
C GLN A 314 15.86 -22.19 -30.43
N PHE A 315 15.99 -20.88 -30.28
CA PHE A 315 17.23 -20.24 -29.80
C PHE A 315 17.59 -20.68 -28.37
N TYR A 316 16.67 -20.53 -27.43
CA TYR A 316 16.93 -20.92 -26.05
C TYR A 316 16.98 -22.45 -25.87
N PHE A 317 16.17 -23.18 -26.62
CA PHE A 317 16.20 -24.63 -26.54
C PHE A 317 17.52 -25.24 -27.04
N GLN A 318 18.13 -24.68 -28.08
CA GLN A 318 19.47 -25.11 -28.52
C GLN A 318 20.54 -24.86 -27.45
N MET A 319 20.43 -23.79 -26.67
CA MET A 319 21.33 -23.57 -25.54
C MET A 319 21.16 -24.64 -24.46
N LEU A 320 19.92 -25.04 -24.15
CA LEU A 320 19.66 -26.15 -23.20
C LEU A 320 20.17 -27.50 -23.73
N GLN A 321 20.06 -27.75 -25.02
CA GLN A 321 20.63 -28.97 -25.65
C GLN A 321 22.16 -29.00 -25.57
N ALA A 322 22.82 -27.88 -25.78
CA ALA A 322 24.26 -27.76 -25.60
C ALA A 322 24.71 -28.02 -24.16
N LEU A 323 23.96 -27.47 -23.18
CA LEU A 323 24.15 -27.77 -21.75
C LEU A 323 23.99 -29.27 -21.46
N ALA A 324 22.88 -29.85 -21.95
CA ALA A 324 22.59 -31.27 -21.76
C ALA A 324 23.70 -32.17 -22.33
N THR A 325 24.26 -31.81 -23.47
CA THR A 325 25.39 -32.53 -24.09
C THR A 325 26.66 -32.39 -23.24
N HIS A 326 26.92 -31.19 -22.70
CA HIS A 326 28.13 -30.92 -21.94
C HIS A 326 28.09 -31.55 -20.53
N TYR A 327 26.97 -31.48 -19.84
CA TYR A 327 26.81 -32.02 -18.47
C TYR A 327 26.16 -33.40 -18.43
N HIS A 328 25.90 -34.06 -19.60
CA HIS A 328 25.38 -35.42 -19.73
C HIS A 328 24.03 -35.65 -19.02
N PHE A 329 23.06 -34.72 -19.19
CA PHE A 329 21.70 -34.92 -18.71
C PHE A 329 20.69 -34.97 -19.88
N ASP A 330 19.50 -35.54 -19.63
CA ASP A 330 18.43 -35.61 -20.61
C ASP A 330 17.46 -34.42 -20.47
N VAL A 331 17.27 -33.62 -21.54
CA VAL A 331 16.33 -32.51 -21.60
C VAL A 331 14.85 -32.92 -21.52
N GLU A 332 14.55 -34.21 -21.78
CA GLU A 332 13.21 -34.78 -21.65
C GLU A 332 12.91 -35.28 -20.23
N MET A 333 13.89 -35.30 -19.35
CA MET A 333 13.68 -35.64 -17.92
C MET A 333 12.91 -34.53 -17.21
N PRO A 334 11.92 -34.84 -16.33
CA PRO A 334 11.27 -33.84 -15.51
C PRO A 334 12.27 -33.00 -14.71
N PHE A 335 12.07 -31.67 -14.65
CA PHE A 335 13.02 -30.75 -14.02
C PHE A 335 13.31 -31.13 -12.55
N GLU A 336 12.29 -31.52 -11.80
CA GLU A 336 12.41 -31.96 -10.39
C GLU A 336 13.27 -33.22 -10.20
N LYS A 337 13.46 -34.06 -11.24
CA LYS A 337 14.28 -35.26 -11.22
C LYS A 337 15.72 -35.00 -11.64
N LEU A 338 16.04 -33.83 -12.18
CA LEU A 338 17.42 -33.42 -12.44
C LEU A 338 18.18 -33.28 -11.10
N THR A 339 19.47 -33.55 -11.11
CA THR A 339 20.31 -33.35 -9.90
C THR A 339 20.31 -31.88 -9.51
N GLU A 340 20.44 -31.58 -8.22
CA GLU A 340 20.49 -30.19 -7.72
C GLU A 340 21.60 -29.36 -8.38
N GLU A 341 22.73 -30.00 -8.74
CA GLU A 341 23.83 -29.36 -9.43
C GLU A 341 23.42 -28.90 -10.82
N ILE A 342 22.75 -29.76 -11.60
CA ILE A 342 22.24 -29.43 -12.94
C ILE A 342 21.14 -28.36 -12.85
N GLN A 343 20.22 -28.47 -11.90
CA GLN A 343 19.21 -27.45 -11.66
C GLN A 343 19.84 -26.08 -11.38
N LYS A 344 20.89 -26.03 -10.55
CA LYS A 344 21.63 -24.78 -10.25
C LYS A 344 22.33 -24.24 -11.50
N ILE A 345 22.98 -25.09 -12.31
CA ILE A 345 23.62 -24.65 -13.54
C ILE A 345 22.60 -24.07 -14.52
N VAL A 346 21.48 -24.74 -14.73
CA VAL A 346 20.40 -24.26 -15.62
C VAL A 346 19.86 -22.92 -15.16
N LEU A 347 19.65 -22.74 -13.85
CA LEU A 347 19.05 -21.53 -13.30
C LEU A 347 20.06 -20.38 -13.16
N PHE A 348 21.27 -20.64 -12.64
CA PHE A 348 22.22 -19.61 -12.25
C PHE A 348 23.48 -19.54 -13.12
N GLY A 349 23.67 -20.51 -14.00
CA GLY A 349 24.78 -20.54 -14.98
C GLY A 349 25.95 -21.46 -14.63
N SER A 350 26.87 -21.60 -15.58
CA SER A 350 28.06 -22.48 -15.50
C SER A 350 29.26 -21.82 -14.82
N GLY A 351 29.11 -20.63 -14.25
CA GLY A 351 30.19 -19.87 -13.61
C GLY A 351 31.30 -19.47 -14.63
N LYS A 352 32.52 -20.00 -14.49
CA LYS A 352 33.63 -19.74 -15.40
C LYS A 352 33.81 -20.80 -16.50
N GLU A 353 33.05 -21.88 -16.42
CA GLU A 353 33.16 -22.99 -17.34
C GLU A 353 32.67 -22.63 -18.74
N GLN A 354 33.47 -22.91 -19.76
CA GLN A 354 33.20 -22.56 -21.14
C GLN A 354 32.47 -23.72 -21.84
N ILE A 355 31.30 -23.43 -22.38
CA ILE A 355 30.43 -24.38 -23.07
C ILE A 355 30.38 -24.03 -24.55
N ALA A 356 30.45 -25.02 -25.43
CA ALA A 356 30.41 -24.83 -26.88
C ALA A 356 28.95 -24.77 -27.36
N PHE A 357 28.47 -23.58 -27.68
CA PHE A 357 27.13 -23.35 -28.23
C PHE A 357 27.16 -23.28 -29.74
N ARG A 358 26.10 -23.80 -30.37
CA ARG A 358 25.88 -23.74 -31.82
C ARG A 358 24.80 -22.71 -32.09
N TYR A 359 25.07 -21.78 -32.98
CA TYR A 359 24.12 -20.72 -33.38
C TYR A 359 23.89 -20.77 -34.89
N LEU A 360 22.65 -20.54 -35.31
CA LEU A 360 22.29 -20.27 -36.70
C LEU A 360 22.35 -18.77 -36.98
N ASN A 361 23.07 -18.36 -38.01
CA ASN A 361 23.00 -16.98 -38.47
C ASN A 361 21.78 -16.79 -39.41
N GLU A 362 21.50 -15.55 -39.79
CA GLU A 362 20.38 -15.19 -40.68
C GLU A 362 20.45 -15.84 -42.07
N ARG A 363 21.62 -16.34 -42.47
CA ARG A 363 21.86 -17.03 -43.73
C ARG A 363 21.79 -18.56 -43.61
N GLY A 364 21.36 -19.10 -42.46
CA GLY A 364 21.24 -20.54 -42.22
C GLY A 364 22.59 -21.26 -41.99
N THR A 365 23.70 -20.53 -41.81
CA THR A 365 25.00 -21.13 -41.54
C THR A 365 25.17 -21.36 -40.04
N ILE A 366 25.61 -22.54 -39.62
CA ILE A 366 25.88 -22.89 -38.24
C ILE A 366 27.30 -22.44 -37.88
N PHE A 367 27.45 -21.64 -36.83
CA PHE A 367 28.75 -21.33 -36.26
C PHE A 367 28.78 -21.71 -34.76
N GLN A 368 29.94 -22.10 -34.30
CA GLN A 368 30.14 -22.52 -32.92
C GLN A 368 30.88 -21.42 -32.15
N ARG A 369 30.42 -21.10 -30.94
CA ARG A 369 31.07 -20.15 -30.04
C ARG A 369 31.09 -20.73 -28.62
N SER A 370 32.28 -20.72 -28.01
CA SER A 370 32.45 -21.16 -26.62
C SER A 370 32.38 -19.95 -25.69
N HIS A 371 31.51 -20.02 -24.73
CA HIS A 371 31.38 -19.04 -23.62
C HIS A 371 30.72 -19.69 -22.41
N ALA A 372 30.79 -19.04 -21.27
CA ALA A 372 30.09 -19.48 -20.07
C ALA A 372 28.58 -19.30 -20.27
N PHE A 373 27.78 -20.23 -19.74
CA PHE A 373 26.33 -20.08 -19.69
C PHE A 373 25.94 -19.13 -18.58
N GLU A 374 25.21 -18.06 -18.89
CA GLU A 374 24.84 -17.05 -17.90
C GLU A 374 23.78 -17.53 -16.89
N GLY A 375 23.01 -18.57 -17.22
CA GLY A 375 21.87 -19.03 -16.43
C GLY A 375 20.57 -18.31 -16.77
N ILE A 376 19.45 -19.02 -16.62
CA ILE A 376 18.13 -18.50 -16.99
C ILE A 376 17.76 -17.29 -16.13
N ILE A 377 17.97 -17.35 -14.83
CA ILE A 377 17.64 -16.25 -13.90
C ILE A 377 18.43 -14.98 -14.23
N ASN A 378 19.75 -15.12 -14.46
CA ASN A 378 20.58 -13.98 -14.82
C ASN A 378 20.21 -13.40 -16.19
N ASN A 379 19.82 -14.24 -17.16
CA ASN A 379 19.30 -13.80 -18.46
C ASN A 379 18.00 -13.00 -18.30
N LEU A 380 17.05 -13.50 -17.49
CA LEU A 380 15.79 -12.80 -17.22
C LEU A 380 16.05 -11.46 -16.52
N GLN A 381 16.95 -11.43 -15.54
CA GLN A 381 17.33 -10.24 -14.81
C GLN A 381 17.96 -9.19 -15.74
N ARG A 382 18.92 -9.59 -16.56
CA ARG A 382 19.54 -8.70 -17.56
C ARG A 382 18.50 -8.14 -18.53
N ARG A 383 17.64 -8.98 -19.10
CA ARG A 383 16.56 -8.56 -20.02
C ARG A 383 15.57 -7.62 -19.37
N TYR A 384 15.28 -7.78 -18.08
CA TYR A 384 14.38 -6.90 -17.34
C TYR A 384 14.96 -5.49 -17.21
N HIS A 385 16.28 -5.39 -16.97
CA HIS A 385 16.96 -4.10 -16.80
C HIS A 385 17.29 -3.42 -18.14
N GLU A 386 17.66 -4.18 -19.17
CA GLU A 386 18.11 -3.65 -20.48
C GLU A 386 16.95 -3.40 -21.46
N SER A 387 15.75 -3.94 -21.22
CA SER A 387 14.63 -3.78 -22.15
C SER A 387 13.97 -2.40 -22.04
N ASP A 388 13.85 -1.69 -23.16
CA ASP A 388 13.06 -0.44 -23.27
C ASP A 388 11.56 -0.72 -23.39
N SER A 389 11.15 -1.94 -23.69
CA SER A 389 9.74 -2.32 -23.86
C SER A 389 9.05 -2.54 -22.53
N ALA A 390 8.05 -1.69 -22.22
CA ALA A 390 7.20 -1.83 -21.04
C ALA A 390 6.49 -3.19 -20.99
N ALA A 391 6.03 -3.72 -22.15
CA ALA A 391 5.38 -5.03 -22.22
C ALA A 391 6.31 -6.18 -21.85
N VAL A 392 7.59 -6.13 -22.27
CA VAL A 392 8.60 -7.14 -21.90
C VAL A 392 8.89 -7.07 -20.40
N ARG A 393 9.06 -5.87 -19.85
CA ARG A 393 9.27 -5.70 -18.40
C ARG A 393 8.08 -6.21 -17.58
N GLU A 394 6.86 -5.92 -18.01
CA GLU A 394 5.64 -6.41 -17.34
C GLU A 394 5.53 -7.94 -17.38
N GLU A 395 5.87 -8.57 -18.49
CA GLU A 395 5.90 -10.05 -18.60
C GLU A 395 6.97 -10.67 -17.70
N LEU A 396 8.18 -10.08 -17.65
CA LEU A 396 9.28 -10.55 -16.81
C LEU A 396 9.04 -10.29 -15.32
N ALA A 397 8.32 -9.22 -14.96
CA ALA A 397 7.98 -8.90 -13.58
C ALA A 397 7.18 -10.01 -12.88
N LYS A 398 6.47 -10.86 -13.62
CA LYS A 398 5.72 -12.00 -13.07
C LYS A 398 6.62 -13.04 -12.36
N TYR A 399 7.89 -13.08 -12.71
CA TYR A 399 8.87 -14.01 -12.12
C TYR A 399 9.62 -13.41 -10.93
N ILE A 400 9.40 -12.12 -10.64
CA ILE A 400 10.04 -11.43 -9.53
C ILE A 400 9.27 -11.70 -8.23
N ASN A 401 10.03 -12.00 -7.19
CA ASN A 401 9.55 -12.07 -5.82
C ASN A 401 10.33 -11.07 -4.96
N SER A 402 9.82 -10.77 -3.77
CA SER A 402 10.44 -9.85 -2.83
C SER A 402 10.77 -10.57 -1.52
N ALA A 403 11.95 -10.33 -0.99
CA ALA A 403 12.38 -10.86 0.29
C ALA A 403 12.97 -9.73 1.15
N PRO A 404 12.92 -9.88 2.50
CA PRO A 404 13.60 -8.93 3.38
C PRO A 404 15.08 -8.79 3.02
N CYS A 405 15.58 -7.57 3.02
CA CYS A 405 16.98 -7.30 2.71
C CYS A 405 17.88 -8.03 3.72
N PRO A 406 18.84 -8.85 3.29
CA PRO A 406 19.68 -9.64 4.20
C PRO A 406 20.56 -8.79 5.11
N ASP A 407 20.91 -7.55 4.71
CA ASP A 407 21.78 -6.66 5.50
C ASP A 407 20.99 -5.92 6.58
N CYS A 408 19.83 -5.36 6.24
CA CYS A 408 19.03 -4.63 7.19
C CYS A 408 17.86 -5.42 7.77
N GLN A 409 17.59 -6.63 7.29
CA GLN A 409 16.51 -7.51 7.76
C GLN A 409 15.12 -6.82 7.81
N GLY A 410 14.84 -5.99 6.79
CA GLY A 410 13.58 -5.26 6.70
C GLY A 410 13.57 -3.88 7.38
N THR A 411 14.55 -3.55 8.22
CA THR A 411 14.56 -2.29 9.00
C THR A 411 14.71 -1.03 8.15
N ARG A 412 15.10 -1.14 6.87
CA ARG A 412 15.35 -0.04 5.93
C ARG A 412 16.54 0.85 6.26
N LEU A 413 17.08 0.77 7.48
CA LEU A 413 18.11 1.68 8.01
C LEU A 413 19.51 1.06 8.01
N ARG A 414 20.50 1.94 7.98
CA ARG A 414 21.90 1.57 8.19
C ARG A 414 22.14 0.99 9.57
N ARG A 415 23.25 0.27 9.70
CA ARG A 415 23.67 -0.39 10.94
C ARG A 415 23.79 0.61 12.10
N GLU A 416 24.33 1.78 11.85
CA GLU A 416 24.56 2.84 12.83
C GLU A 416 23.24 3.32 13.46
N ALA A 417 22.22 3.57 12.65
CA ALA A 417 20.92 4.00 13.11
C ALA A 417 20.15 2.94 13.93
N ARG A 418 20.38 1.65 13.62
CA ARG A 418 19.74 0.53 14.31
C ARG A 418 20.23 0.31 15.74
N HIS A 419 21.41 0.85 16.10
CA HIS A 419 22.02 0.71 17.41
C HIS A 419 21.91 1.96 18.28
N VAL A 420 20.94 2.81 17.97
CA VAL A 420 20.55 3.93 18.84
C VAL A 420 19.22 3.61 19.47
N LYS A 421 19.13 3.76 20.81
CA LYS A 421 17.94 3.40 21.59
C LYS A 421 17.37 4.60 22.34
N VAL A 422 16.05 4.63 22.49
CA VAL A 422 15.29 5.50 23.38
C VAL A 422 14.42 4.60 24.25
N GLY A 423 14.51 4.72 25.57
CA GLY A 423 13.78 3.82 26.47
C GLY A 423 14.06 2.34 26.23
N GLY A 424 15.30 1.99 25.82
CA GLY A 424 15.72 0.62 25.54
C GLY A 424 15.35 0.07 24.16
N HIS A 425 14.58 0.80 23.33
CA HIS A 425 14.12 0.38 22.01
C HIS A 425 14.74 1.22 20.90
N ASN A 426 15.13 0.58 19.80
CA ASN A 426 15.52 1.29 18.57
C ASN A 426 14.28 1.76 17.78
N ILE A 427 14.48 2.69 16.85
CA ILE A 427 13.38 3.31 16.10
C ILE A 427 12.54 2.28 15.32
N HIS A 428 13.17 1.23 14.79
CA HIS A 428 12.47 0.19 14.03
C HIS A 428 11.56 -0.64 14.93
N GLN A 429 12.03 -1.06 16.11
CA GLN A 429 11.22 -1.80 17.08
C GLN A 429 9.96 -1.04 17.50
N VAL A 430 10.08 0.28 17.71
CA VAL A 430 8.92 1.14 18.00
C VAL A 430 7.98 1.27 16.81
N CYS A 431 8.51 1.25 15.59
CA CYS A 431 7.70 1.34 14.37
C CYS A 431 7.00 0.02 14.00
N GLU A 432 7.50 -1.13 14.43
CA GLU A 432 6.92 -2.44 14.10
C GLU A 432 5.74 -2.84 14.97
N VAL A 433 5.70 -2.38 16.20
CA VAL A 433 4.60 -2.73 17.10
C VAL A 433 3.29 -2.06 16.66
N PRO A 434 2.11 -2.63 16.99
CA PRO A 434 0.82 -2.01 16.77
C PRO A 434 0.75 -0.60 17.38
N LEU A 435 0.01 0.30 16.75
CA LEU A 435 -0.10 1.72 17.19
C LEU A 435 -0.55 1.85 18.66
N LYS A 436 -1.42 0.95 19.13
CA LYS A 436 -1.83 0.89 20.53
C LYS A 436 -0.66 0.63 21.48
N GLN A 437 0.24 -0.31 21.11
CA GLN A 437 1.43 -0.62 21.90
C GLN A 437 2.47 0.50 21.79
N ALA A 438 2.64 1.10 20.62
CA ALA A 438 3.50 2.27 20.42
C ALA A 438 3.03 3.45 21.30
N LEU A 439 1.72 3.69 21.38
CA LEU A 439 1.16 4.72 22.26
C LEU A 439 1.47 4.42 23.73
N SER A 440 1.23 3.19 24.18
CA SER A 440 1.56 2.76 25.55
C SER A 440 3.04 2.91 25.87
N PHE A 441 3.92 2.60 24.89
CA PHE A 441 5.37 2.82 25.05
C PHE A 441 5.69 4.29 25.34
N PHE A 442 5.12 5.23 24.54
CA PHE A 442 5.36 6.67 24.75
C PHE A 442 4.68 7.25 26.00
N GLU A 443 3.56 6.67 26.44
CA GLU A 443 2.90 7.08 27.70
C GLU A 443 3.70 6.68 28.94
N ASN A 444 4.43 5.55 28.86
CA ASN A 444 5.26 5.03 29.94
C ASN A 444 6.76 5.32 29.76
N LEU A 445 7.13 6.16 28.78
CA LEU A 445 8.52 6.48 28.50
C LEU A 445 9.11 7.39 29.60
N GLU A 446 10.02 6.83 30.38
CA GLU A 446 10.76 7.55 31.41
C GLU A 446 12.09 8.08 30.84
N LEU A 447 12.21 9.39 30.79
CA LEU A 447 13.44 10.10 30.47
C LEU A 447 13.85 11.01 31.62
N HIS A 448 15.16 11.22 31.83
CA HIS A 448 15.67 11.97 32.96
C HIS A 448 16.59 13.13 32.53
N GLY A 449 16.69 14.14 33.38
CA GLY A 449 17.60 15.28 33.21
C GLY A 449 17.35 16.08 31.92
N ALA A 450 18.40 16.46 31.22
CA ALA A 450 18.33 17.27 30.00
C ALA A 450 17.54 16.58 28.86
N LYS A 451 17.55 15.26 28.79
CA LYS A 451 16.81 14.50 27.77
C LYS A 451 15.31 14.66 27.94
N LEU A 452 14.81 14.70 29.19
CA LEU A 452 13.39 14.94 29.46
C LEU A 452 12.95 16.31 28.94
N ALA A 453 13.72 17.35 29.23
CA ALA A 453 13.40 18.71 28.82
C ALA A 453 13.34 18.88 27.30
N ILE A 454 14.23 18.17 26.58
CA ILE A 454 14.29 18.19 25.11
C ILE A 454 13.15 17.37 24.50
N ALA A 455 12.91 16.19 25.05
CA ALA A 455 11.99 15.21 24.47
C ALA A 455 10.52 15.47 24.78
N ASP A 456 10.17 16.16 25.86
CA ASP A 456 8.80 16.33 26.35
C ASP A 456 7.81 16.81 25.27
N LYS A 457 8.17 17.86 24.54
CA LYS A 457 7.33 18.39 23.46
C LYS A 457 7.20 17.41 22.30
N ILE A 458 8.29 16.73 21.94
CA ILE A 458 8.32 15.77 20.83
C ILE A 458 7.44 14.56 21.17
N VAL A 459 7.57 14.03 22.40
CA VAL A 459 6.79 12.88 22.88
C VAL A 459 5.31 13.21 22.94
N LYS A 460 4.93 14.40 23.41
CA LYS A 460 3.53 14.87 23.42
C LYS A 460 2.92 14.92 22.02
N GLU A 461 3.67 15.40 21.01
CA GLU A 461 3.21 15.40 19.62
C GLU A 461 3.05 13.97 19.07
N ILE A 462 3.99 13.07 19.34
CA ILE A 462 3.88 11.66 18.96
C ILE A 462 2.65 11.02 19.60
N GLN A 463 2.46 11.21 20.91
CA GLN A 463 1.30 10.68 21.64
C GLN A 463 -0.03 11.21 21.09
N SER A 464 -0.10 12.51 20.80
CA SER A 464 -1.30 13.13 20.22
C SER A 464 -1.67 12.50 18.88
N ARG A 465 -0.70 12.37 17.96
CA ARG A 465 -0.91 11.75 16.63
C ARG A 465 -1.25 10.27 16.72
N LEU A 466 -0.61 9.51 17.61
CA LEU A 466 -0.94 8.11 17.86
C LEU A 466 -2.36 7.97 18.43
N LYS A 467 -2.78 8.83 19.34
CA LYS A 467 -4.16 8.85 19.88
C LYS A 467 -5.20 9.09 18.79
N PHE A 468 -4.93 10.00 17.84
CA PHE A 468 -5.85 10.20 16.73
C PHE A 468 -5.98 8.97 15.85
N LEU A 469 -4.86 8.31 15.53
CA LEU A 469 -4.89 7.07 14.74
C LEU A 469 -5.63 5.93 15.44
N THR A 470 -5.45 5.79 16.76
CA THR A 470 -6.17 4.77 17.53
C THR A 470 -7.67 5.09 17.66
N ASN A 471 -8.03 6.36 17.77
CA ASN A 471 -9.42 6.78 17.87
C ASN A 471 -10.22 6.56 16.56
N VAL A 472 -9.56 6.58 15.39
CA VAL A 472 -10.21 6.24 14.12
C VAL A 472 -10.21 4.73 13.81
N GLY A 473 -9.90 3.88 14.81
CA GLY A 473 -9.95 2.42 14.66
C GLY A 473 -8.77 1.81 13.91
N LEU A 474 -7.59 2.44 13.92
CA LEU A 474 -6.37 1.95 13.27
C LEU A 474 -5.34 1.41 14.29
N ASP A 475 -5.78 1.08 15.49
CA ASP A 475 -4.95 0.65 16.62
C ASP A 475 -4.11 -0.62 16.34
N TYR A 476 -4.54 -1.45 15.40
CA TYR A 476 -3.86 -2.68 14.96
C TYR A 476 -2.75 -2.47 13.93
N LEU A 477 -2.69 -1.32 13.25
CA LEU A 477 -1.64 -1.02 12.27
C LEU A 477 -0.30 -0.75 12.97
N SER A 478 0.81 -0.89 12.22
CA SER A 478 2.14 -0.48 12.66
C SER A 478 2.62 0.75 11.87
N LEU A 479 3.51 1.56 12.45
CA LEU A 479 4.11 2.71 11.76
C LEU A 479 5.01 2.31 10.58
N SER A 480 5.59 1.10 10.62
CA SER A 480 6.43 0.55 9.56
C SER A 480 5.65 0.06 8.35
N ARG A 481 4.33 -0.14 8.47
CA ARG A 481 3.49 -0.70 7.39
C ARG A 481 3.55 0.17 6.14
N SER A 482 3.83 -0.45 5.01
CA SER A 482 3.89 0.22 3.71
C SER A 482 2.51 0.77 3.30
N ALA A 483 2.49 2.01 2.80
CA ALA A 483 1.27 2.65 2.33
C ALA A 483 0.59 1.91 1.16
N GLU A 484 1.36 1.18 0.35
CA GLU A 484 0.83 0.37 -0.76
C GLU A 484 -0.01 -0.83 -0.30
N THR A 485 0.19 -1.28 0.94
CA THR A 485 -0.52 -2.45 1.51
C THR A 485 -1.80 -2.08 2.26
N LEU A 486 -2.10 -0.78 2.35
CA LEU A 486 -3.29 -0.26 3.02
C LEU A 486 -4.53 -0.43 2.14
N SER A 487 -5.65 -0.79 2.75
CA SER A 487 -6.95 -0.67 2.10
C SER A 487 -7.33 0.81 1.87
N GLY A 488 -8.26 1.06 0.95
CA GLY A 488 -8.75 2.43 0.69
C GLY A 488 -9.27 3.12 1.96
N GLY A 489 -10.02 2.42 2.78
CA GLY A 489 -10.55 2.92 4.04
C GLY A 489 -9.46 3.17 5.10
N GLU A 490 -8.44 2.31 5.22
CA GLU A 490 -7.30 2.54 6.11
C GLU A 490 -6.53 3.81 5.71
N ALA A 491 -6.23 3.97 4.43
CA ALA A 491 -5.53 5.15 3.91
C ALA A 491 -6.32 6.44 4.14
N GLN A 492 -7.63 6.40 3.96
CA GLN A 492 -8.54 7.52 4.22
C GLN A 492 -8.55 7.92 5.68
N ARG A 493 -8.66 6.94 6.60
CA ARG A 493 -8.64 7.21 8.05
C ARG A 493 -7.29 7.72 8.55
N ILE A 494 -6.18 7.27 7.96
CA ILE A 494 -4.85 7.83 8.24
C ILE A 494 -4.81 9.31 7.88
N ARG A 495 -5.34 9.69 6.71
CA ARG A 495 -5.43 11.11 6.31
C ARG A 495 -6.33 11.90 7.24
N LEU A 496 -7.50 11.35 7.59
CA LEU A 496 -8.41 11.99 8.55
C LEU A 496 -7.71 12.25 9.89
N ALA A 497 -7.05 11.23 10.46
CA ALA A 497 -6.32 11.36 11.71
C ALA A 497 -5.20 12.42 11.64
N SER A 498 -4.46 12.45 10.53
CA SER A 498 -3.41 13.45 10.29
C SER A 498 -3.98 14.88 10.22
N GLN A 499 -5.13 15.08 9.57
CA GLN A 499 -5.76 16.39 9.46
C GLN A 499 -6.36 16.87 10.79
N ILE A 500 -6.97 15.99 11.58
CA ILE A 500 -7.47 16.31 12.92
C ILE A 500 -6.32 16.72 13.83
N GLY A 501 -5.19 16.02 13.74
CA GLY A 501 -3.97 16.35 14.50
C GLY A 501 -3.42 17.75 14.22
N SER A 502 -3.74 18.36 13.06
CA SER A 502 -3.34 19.73 12.73
C SER A 502 -4.07 20.81 13.53
N GLY A 503 -5.19 20.49 14.21
CA GLY A 503 -5.96 21.42 15.05
C GLY A 503 -6.61 22.58 14.27
N LEU A 504 -6.80 22.45 12.97
CA LEU A 504 -7.40 23.50 12.13
C LEU A 504 -8.87 23.77 12.52
N THR A 505 -9.23 25.03 12.59
CA THR A 505 -10.60 25.50 12.91
C THR A 505 -11.15 26.38 11.80
N GLY A 506 -12.47 26.39 11.63
CA GLY A 506 -13.12 27.19 10.59
C GLY A 506 -12.96 26.64 9.18
N VAL A 507 -12.60 25.36 9.04
CA VAL A 507 -12.39 24.65 7.77
C VAL A 507 -13.64 23.85 7.41
N MET A 508 -13.85 23.61 6.13
CA MET A 508 -14.86 22.68 5.61
C MET A 508 -14.19 21.37 5.21
N TYR A 509 -14.47 20.30 5.94
CA TYR A 509 -14.02 18.96 5.60
C TYR A 509 -15.05 18.26 4.75
N VAL A 510 -14.63 17.66 3.63
CA VAL A 510 -15.48 16.87 2.74
C VAL A 510 -14.93 15.44 2.69
N LEU A 511 -15.71 14.47 3.18
CA LEU A 511 -15.32 13.07 3.31
C LEU A 511 -16.17 12.19 2.42
N ASP A 512 -15.54 11.21 1.77
CA ASP A 512 -16.18 10.23 0.91
C ASP A 512 -16.27 8.88 1.62
N GLU A 513 -17.46 8.50 2.07
CA GLU A 513 -17.77 7.21 2.69
C GLU A 513 -16.72 6.73 3.72
N PRO A 514 -16.45 7.51 4.78
CA PRO A 514 -15.37 7.19 5.73
C PRO A 514 -15.65 5.94 6.59
N SER A 515 -16.88 5.44 6.66
CA SER A 515 -17.28 4.21 7.36
C SER A 515 -16.94 2.93 6.61
N ILE A 516 -16.45 3.02 5.37
CA ILE A 516 -16.16 1.85 4.51
C ILE A 516 -15.22 0.84 5.18
N GLY A 517 -15.62 -0.44 5.12
CA GLY A 517 -14.82 -1.55 5.65
C GLY A 517 -14.68 -1.54 7.17
N LEU A 518 -15.51 -0.77 7.86
CA LEU A 518 -15.53 -0.74 9.32
C LEU A 518 -16.58 -1.69 9.89
N HIS A 519 -16.18 -2.40 10.94
CA HIS A 519 -17.11 -3.01 11.85
C HIS A 519 -17.87 -1.93 12.64
N GLN A 520 -19.13 -2.18 13.05
CA GLN A 520 -19.95 -1.18 13.75
C GLN A 520 -19.27 -0.58 14.98
N ARG A 521 -18.53 -1.38 15.75
CA ARG A 521 -17.75 -0.91 16.89
C ARG A 521 -16.73 0.18 16.49
N ASP A 522 -16.06 0.00 15.35
CA ASP A 522 -15.04 0.93 14.89
C ASP A 522 -15.70 2.17 14.22
N ASN A 523 -16.90 1.98 13.64
CA ASN A 523 -17.72 3.06 13.11
C ASN A 523 -18.18 4.04 14.22
N ASP A 524 -18.60 3.52 15.37
CA ASP A 524 -18.95 4.37 16.53
C ASP A 524 -17.79 5.33 16.91
N ARG A 525 -16.55 4.82 16.94
CA ARG A 525 -15.35 5.63 17.23
C ARG A 525 -15.08 6.69 16.18
N LEU A 526 -15.28 6.33 14.90
CA LEU A 526 -15.17 7.26 13.79
C LEU A 526 -16.18 8.40 13.92
N LEU A 527 -17.45 8.08 14.20
CA LEU A 527 -18.52 9.07 14.35
C LEU A 527 -18.25 10.03 15.54
N GLU A 528 -17.74 9.53 16.67
CA GLU A 528 -17.29 10.37 17.79
C GLU A 528 -16.17 11.33 17.34
N THR A 529 -15.24 10.84 16.52
CA THR A 529 -14.14 11.65 15.98
C THR A 529 -14.64 12.75 15.05
N LEU A 530 -15.62 12.46 14.18
CA LEU A 530 -16.23 13.46 13.30
C LEU A 530 -17.03 14.50 14.07
N LYS A 531 -17.75 14.09 15.12
CA LYS A 531 -18.45 15.02 16.03
C LYS A 531 -17.46 15.97 16.72
N ARG A 532 -16.35 15.43 17.20
CA ARG A 532 -15.29 16.25 17.80
C ARG A 532 -14.70 17.26 16.79
N LEU A 533 -14.48 16.83 15.54
CA LEU A 533 -14.01 17.72 14.47
C LEU A 533 -15.00 18.87 14.22
N ARG A 534 -16.30 18.62 14.25
CA ARG A 534 -17.37 19.63 14.19
C ARG A 534 -17.31 20.55 15.40
N ASP A 535 -17.20 20.00 16.61
CA ASP A 535 -17.31 20.73 17.88
C ASP A 535 -16.18 21.74 18.10
N ILE A 536 -15.03 21.56 17.44
CA ILE A 536 -13.95 22.55 17.43
C ILE A 536 -14.18 23.69 16.43
N GLY A 537 -15.34 23.74 15.77
CA GLY A 537 -15.78 24.85 14.91
C GLY A 537 -15.58 24.62 13.41
N ASN A 538 -15.60 23.39 12.95
CA ASN A 538 -15.51 23.03 11.54
C ASN A 538 -16.87 22.62 10.96
N THR A 539 -17.03 22.81 9.65
CA THR A 539 -18.13 22.21 8.90
C THR A 539 -17.66 20.85 8.37
N VAL A 540 -18.41 19.80 8.67
CA VAL A 540 -18.06 18.42 8.27
C VAL A 540 -19.13 17.90 7.32
N ILE A 541 -18.79 17.77 6.04
CA ILE A 541 -19.67 17.23 4.98
C ILE A 541 -19.24 15.81 4.71
N VAL A 542 -20.15 14.86 4.83
CA VAL A 542 -19.89 13.43 4.67
C VAL A 542 -20.82 12.86 3.62
N VAL A 543 -20.28 12.27 2.57
CA VAL A 543 -21.06 11.42 1.66
C VAL A 543 -21.16 10.06 2.32
N GLU A 544 -22.36 9.60 2.69
CA GLU A 544 -22.53 8.36 3.46
C GLU A 544 -23.82 7.62 3.15
N HIS A 545 -23.77 6.30 3.39
CA HIS A 545 -24.91 5.39 3.30
C HIS A 545 -25.19 4.63 4.61
N ASP A 546 -24.26 4.74 5.56
CA ASP A 546 -24.38 4.09 6.86
C ASP A 546 -25.52 4.69 7.68
N GLN A 547 -26.36 3.83 8.27
CA GLN A 547 -27.52 4.24 9.05
C GLN A 547 -27.12 5.07 10.26
N ASP A 548 -26.09 4.65 10.99
CA ASP A 548 -25.67 5.32 12.23
C ASP A 548 -25.08 6.69 11.93
N ALA A 549 -24.33 6.81 10.83
CA ALA A 549 -23.78 8.07 10.34
C ALA A 549 -24.90 9.07 9.99
N ILE A 550 -25.94 8.61 9.26
CA ILE A 550 -27.07 9.45 8.88
C ILE A 550 -27.86 9.90 10.12
N LEU A 551 -28.14 8.99 11.07
CA LEU A 551 -28.87 9.31 12.30
C LEU A 551 -28.08 10.22 13.26
N CYS A 552 -26.75 10.18 13.21
CA CYS A 552 -25.87 11.04 13.99
C CYS A 552 -25.70 12.46 13.45
N ALA A 553 -26.08 12.72 12.19
CA ALA A 553 -25.89 14.00 11.53
C ALA A 553 -26.74 15.12 12.15
N ASP A 554 -26.24 16.34 12.11
CA ASP A 554 -27.05 17.53 12.44
C ASP A 554 -27.99 17.89 11.29
N TYR A 555 -27.57 17.60 10.04
CA TYR A 555 -28.32 17.91 8.83
C TYR A 555 -28.06 16.84 7.77
N VAL A 556 -29.08 16.47 7.04
CA VAL A 556 -29.03 15.44 5.99
C VAL A 556 -29.58 16.01 4.70
N VAL A 557 -28.92 15.70 3.59
CA VAL A 557 -29.36 15.99 2.23
C VAL A 557 -29.52 14.68 1.47
N ASP A 558 -30.74 14.34 1.08
CA ASP A 558 -31.05 13.13 0.30
C ASP A 558 -31.18 13.46 -1.19
N ILE A 559 -30.30 12.91 -2.03
CA ILE A 559 -30.23 13.16 -3.46
C ILE A 559 -30.80 11.98 -4.23
N GLY A 560 -31.73 12.26 -5.13
CA GLY A 560 -32.39 11.25 -5.96
C GLY A 560 -33.21 11.88 -7.08
N PRO A 561 -34.41 11.29 -7.37
CA PRO A 561 -34.98 10.06 -6.82
C PRO A 561 -34.35 8.78 -7.37
N GLY A 562 -33.60 8.84 -8.46
CA GLY A 562 -32.93 7.72 -9.11
C GLY A 562 -31.43 7.92 -9.28
N ALA A 563 -30.83 7.11 -10.15
CA ALA A 563 -29.42 7.18 -10.52
C ALA A 563 -29.21 7.82 -11.91
N GLY A 564 -28.03 8.34 -12.20
CA GLY A 564 -27.67 8.91 -13.49
C GLY A 564 -28.63 10.03 -13.94
N GLU A 565 -29.25 9.89 -15.10
CA GLU A 565 -30.19 10.86 -15.65
C GLU A 565 -31.48 11.00 -14.81
N HIS A 566 -31.82 9.99 -14.04
CA HIS A 566 -32.99 10.00 -13.16
C HIS A 566 -32.69 10.58 -11.77
N GLY A 567 -31.42 10.91 -11.49
CA GLY A 567 -30.95 11.51 -10.24
C GLY A 567 -30.81 13.02 -10.31
N GLY A 568 -29.93 13.56 -9.46
CA GLY A 568 -29.49 14.96 -9.47
C GLY A 568 -30.47 15.98 -8.90
N GLN A 569 -31.47 15.57 -8.13
CA GLN A 569 -32.44 16.43 -7.45
C GLN A 569 -32.37 16.23 -5.93
N ILE A 570 -32.66 17.29 -5.18
CA ILE A 570 -32.86 17.18 -3.73
C ILE A 570 -34.26 16.62 -3.50
N VAL A 571 -34.32 15.42 -2.91
CA VAL A 571 -35.57 14.75 -2.56
C VAL A 571 -36.06 15.19 -1.19
N ALA A 572 -35.13 15.32 -0.25
CA ALA A 572 -35.40 15.74 1.11
C ALA A 572 -34.15 16.41 1.71
N GLU A 573 -34.37 17.37 2.58
CA GLU A 573 -33.31 18.01 3.36
C GLU A 573 -33.82 18.35 4.78
N GLY A 574 -32.94 18.39 5.75
CA GLY A 574 -33.28 18.72 7.14
C GLY A 574 -32.60 17.81 8.15
N THR A 575 -33.17 17.73 9.35
CA THR A 575 -32.69 16.82 10.40
C THR A 575 -32.99 15.35 10.04
N PRO A 576 -32.30 14.37 10.62
CA PRO A 576 -32.58 12.95 10.39
C PRO A 576 -34.06 12.58 10.60
N VAL A 577 -34.70 13.19 11.57
CA VAL A 577 -36.14 12.95 11.85
C VAL A 577 -37.04 13.44 10.69
N GLN A 578 -36.74 14.63 10.14
CA GLN A 578 -37.48 15.17 8.98
C GLN A 578 -37.29 14.29 7.74
N ILE A 579 -36.11 13.69 7.56
CA ILE A 579 -35.86 12.74 6.45
C ILE A 579 -36.70 11.47 6.65
N GLN A 580 -36.78 10.92 7.87
CA GLN A 580 -37.60 9.72 8.18
C GLN A 580 -39.09 9.95 7.95
N GLU A 581 -39.58 11.15 8.18
CA GLU A 581 -41.01 11.53 7.98
C GLU A 581 -41.34 11.75 6.50
N ASN A 582 -40.34 12.09 5.66
CA ASN A 582 -40.56 12.39 4.24
C ASN A 582 -40.87 11.11 3.45
N ILE A 583 -42.10 10.99 2.95
CA ILE A 583 -42.57 9.83 2.21
C ILE A 583 -41.87 9.64 0.85
N ASN A 584 -41.34 10.72 0.27
CA ASN A 584 -40.66 10.67 -1.02
C ASN A 584 -39.20 10.25 -0.89
N SER A 585 -38.63 10.35 0.32
CA SER A 585 -37.27 9.94 0.59
C SER A 585 -37.17 8.40 0.72
N LEU A 586 -36.46 7.78 -0.22
CA LEU A 586 -36.21 6.34 -0.13
C LEU A 586 -35.31 6.03 1.08
N THR A 587 -34.31 6.85 1.34
CA THR A 587 -33.49 6.80 2.56
C THR A 587 -34.36 6.88 3.82
N GLY A 588 -35.29 7.84 3.88
CA GLY A 588 -36.20 8.00 5.00
C GLY A 588 -37.11 6.79 5.23
N GLN A 589 -37.56 6.14 4.14
CA GLN A 589 -38.34 4.92 4.24
C GLN A 589 -37.58 3.76 4.88
N TYR A 590 -36.28 3.60 4.59
CA TYR A 590 -35.44 2.58 5.24
C TYR A 590 -35.13 2.96 6.69
N LEU A 591 -34.74 4.20 6.96
CA LEU A 591 -34.44 4.67 8.31
C LEU A 591 -35.65 4.62 9.27
N SER A 592 -36.85 4.82 8.76
CA SER A 592 -38.10 4.72 9.55
C SER A 592 -38.65 3.28 9.68
N GLY A 593 -37.99 2.30 9.06
CA GLY A 593 -38.43 0.91 9.05
C GLY A 593 -39.64 0.61 8.16
N LYS A 594 -40.15 1.59 7.39
CA LYS A 594 -41.26 1.36 6.41
C LYS A 594 -40.82 0.43 5.28
N LYS A 595 -39.56 0.46 4.91
CA LYS A 595 -38.88 -0.52 4.06
C LYS A 595 -37.74 -1.16 4.84
N GLN A 596 -37.60 -2.47 4.63
CA GLN A 596 -36.54 -3.25 5.28
C GLN A 596 -36.00 -4.29 4.31
N ILE A 597 -34.76 -4.65 4.46
CA ILE A 597 -34.16 -5.79 3.78
C ILE A 597 -34.67 -7.04 4.50
N HIS A 598 -35.50 -7.85 3.79
CA HIS A 598 -36.08 -9.03 4.34
C HIS A 598 -35.13 -10.22 4.35
N TYR A 599 -35.23 -11.08 5.34
CA TYR A 599 -34.48 -12.33 5.43
C TYR A 599 -35.43 -13.50 5.70
N LYS A 600 -35.00 -14.71 5.30
CA LYS A 600 -35.79 -15.93 5.54
C LYS A 600 -35.70 -16.28 7.03
N THR A 601 -36.83 -16.39 7.71
CA THR A 601 -36.90 -16.85 9.11
C THR A 601 -36.56 -18.34 9.26
N HIS A 602 -36.84 -19.13 8.22
CA HIS A 602 -36.41 -20.54 8.17
C HIS A 602 -35.10 -20.65 7.35
N ARG A 603 -34.02 -20.90 8.06
CA ARG A 603 -32.70 -21.07 7.45
C ARG A 603 -32.54 -22.48 6.90
N THR A 604 -31.78 -22.62 5.82
CA THR A 604 -31.38 -23.93 5.33
C THR A 604 -30.38 -24.56 6.32
N VAL A 605 -30.71 -25.76 6.81
CA VAL A 605 -29.81 -26.46 7.75
C VAL A 605 -28.58 -26.94 7.00
N PRO A 606 -27.36 -26.67 7.53
CA PRO A 606 -26.12 -27.20 6.95
C PRO A 606 -26.12 -28.72 6.90
N ASP A 607 -25.76 -29.28 5.75
CA ASP A 607 -25.55 -30.73 5.60
C ASP A 607 -24.14 -31.09 6.12
N ALA A 608 -24.09 -31.82 7.23
CA ALA A 608 -22.82 -32.22 7.87
C ALA A 608 -21.92 -33.09 6.97
N SER A 609 -22.49 -33.73 5.92
CA SER A 609 -21.71 -34.50 4.93
C SER A 609 -21.07 -33.62 3.84
N ARG A 610 -21.50 -32.37 3.71
CA ARG A 610 -21.09 -31.44 2.68
C ARG A 610 -20.48 -30.18 3.30
N MET A 611 -19.35 -30.36 3.99
CA MET A 611 -18.61 -29.28 4.65
C MET A 611 -17.25 -29.13 3.98
N PHE A 612 -16.91 -27.90 3.66
CA PHE A 612 -15.59 -27.50 3.22
C PHE A 612 -14.77 -27.06 4.44
N LYS A 613 -13.66 -27.77 4.74
CA LYS A 613 -12.91 -27.59 6.00
C LYS A 613 -11.50 -27.14 5.73
N LEU A 614 -11.08 -26.06 6.36
CA LEU A 614 -9.70 -25.58 6.40
C LEU A 614 -9.18 -25.76 7.82
N LYS A 615 -8.05 -26.46 7.99
CA LYS A 615 -7.48 -26.78 9.29
C LYS A 615 -6.15 -26.07 9.52
N HIS A 616 -6.00 -25.53 10.72
CA HIS A 616 -4.77 -24.96 11.27
C HIS A 616 -4.14 -23.87 10.38
N ALA A 617 -4.95 -22.92 9.91
CA ALA A 617 -4.48 -21.74 9.19
C ALA A 617 -3.73 -20.81 10.15
N SER A 618 -2.49 -20.43 9.77
CA SER A 618 -1.57 -19.67 10.62
C SER A 618 -0.86 -18.51 9.89
N GLY A 619 -1.43 -18.02 8.79
CA GLY A 619 -0.89 -16.88 8.05
C GLY A 619 -1.07 -15.56 8.80
N ASN A 620 -0.10 -14.66 8.69
CA ASN A 620 -0.12 -13.33 9.32
C ASN A 620 -0.49 -13.39 10.81
N ASN A 621 -1.63 -12.79 11.20
CA ASN A 621 -2.11 -12.79 12.59
C ASN A 621 -2.99 -13.99 12.97
N LEU A 622 -3.24 -14.94 12.07
CA LEU A 622 -4.06 -16.11 12.37
C LEU A 622 -3.39 -17.05 13.39
N LYS A 623 -4.13 -17.43 14.41
CA LYS A 623 -3.63 -18.23 15.55
C LYS A 623 -4.00 -19.71 15.40
N ASN A 624 -3.51 -20.35 14.34
CA ASN A 624 -3.69 -21.79 14.10
C ASN A 624 -5.17 -22.20 14.12
N ILE A 625 -6.00 -21.47 13.36
CA ILE A 625 -7.46 -21.62 13.38
C ILE A 625 -7.95 -22.63 12.35
N SER A 626 -9.07 -23.28 12.70
CA SER A 626 -9.80 -24.16 11.80
C SER A 626 -11.20 -23.64 11.58
N ILE A 627 -11.70 -23.73 10.33
CA ILE A 627 -13.05 -23.32 9.95
C ILE A 627 -13.76 -24.39 9.14
N GLU A 628 -15.08 -24.37 9.21
CA GLU A 628 -15.97 -25.20 8.41
C GLU A 628 -16.99 -24.33 7.67
N ILE A 629 -17.08 -24.49 6.36
CA ILE A 629 -18.00 -23.76 5.49
C ILE A 629 -18.99 -24.74 4.88
N PRO A 630 -20.31 -24.58 5.11
CA PRO A 630 -21.31 -25.43 4.50
C PRO A 630 -21.39 -25.19 2.98
N VAL A 631 -21.31 -26.28 2.21
CA VAL A 631 -21.37 -26.25 0.75
C VAL A 631 -22.78 -25.98 0.26
N GLY A 632 -22.92 -25.09 -0.73
CA GLY A 632 -24.22 -24.73 -1.32
C GLY A 632 -25.00 -23.69 -0.53
N LEU A 633 -24.40 -23.06 0.48
CA LEU A 633 -25.01 -22.05 1.32
C LEU A 633 -24.27 -20.71 1.24
N LEU A 634 -24.90 -19.68 1.80
CA LEU A 634 -24.34 -18.34 1.96
C LEU A 634 -23.64 -18.24 3.33
N THR A 635 -22.32 -18.12 3.32
CA THR A 635 -21.52 -17.92 4.53
C THR A 635 -20.99 -16.49 4.59
N CYS A 636 -21.27 -15.76 5.68
CA CYS A 636 -20.64 -14.47 5.97
C CYS A 636 -19.47 -14.63 6.93
N VAL A 637 -18.31 -14.07 6.54
CA VAL A 637 -17.13 -13.95 7.40
C VAL A 637 -17.11 -12.53 7.95
N THR A 638 -17.28 -12.40 9.25
CA THR A 638 -17.48 -11.15 9.97
C THR A 638 -16.38 -10.90 10.99
N GLY A 639 -16.42 -9.78 11.68
CA GLY A 639 -15.50 -9.43 12.75
C GLY A 639 -14.85 -8.07 12.59
N VAL A 640 -14.20 -7.60 13.64
CA VAL A 640 -13.56 -6.27 13.68
C VAL A 640 -12.50 -6.08 12.61
N SER A 641 -12.17 -4.82 12.29
CA SER A 641 -11.14 -4.49 11.32
C SER A 641 -9.78 -5.06 11.78
N GLY A 642 -9.01 -5.65 10.84
CA GLY A 642 -7.72 -6.28 11.15
C GLY A 642 -7.80 -7.63 11.88
N SER A 643 -8.98 -8.25 12.07
CA SER A 643 -9.13 -9.54 12.76
C SER A 643 -8.59 -10.76 11.98
N GLY A 644 -8.17 -10.60 10.72
CA GLY A 644 -7.59 -11.66 9.90
C GLY A 644 -8.52 -12.25 8.85
N LYS A 645 -9.69 -11.66 8.59
CA LYS A 645 -10.69 -12.14 7.60
C LYS A 645 -10.10 -12.35 6.20
N SER A 646 -9.44 -11.32 5.65
CA SER A 646 -8.85 -11.38 4.31
C SER A 646 -7.68 -12.37 4.23
N THR A 647 -6.89 -12.49 5.30
CA THR A 647 -5.83 -13.52 5.39
C THR A 647 -6.41 -14.93 5.33
N LEU A 648 -7.51 -15.17 6.08
CA LEU A 648 -8.18 -16.46 6.10
C LEU A 648 -8.80 -16.82 4.74
N ILE A 649 -9.54 -15.89 4.15
CA ILE A 649 -10.32 -16.15 2.95
C ILE A 649 -9.50 -15.93 1.67
N ASN A 650 -8.89 -14.75 1.50
CA ASN A 650 -8.22 -14.39 0.26
C ASN A 650 -6.82 -14.99 0.17
N ASP A 651 -5.99 -14.85 1.24
CA ASP A 651 -4.60 -15.32 1.21
C ASP A 651 -4.48 -16.82 1.43
N THR A 652 -5.40 -17.47 2.15
CA THR A 652 -5.35 -18.89 2.43
C THR A 652 -6.36 -19.66 1.57
N LEU A 653 -7.64 -19.57 1.86
CA LEU A 653 -8.70 -20.40 1.27
C LEU A 653 -8.78 -20.25 -0.25
N TYR A 654 -8.90 -19.04 -0.77
CA TYR A 654 -8.96 -18.78 -2.22
C TYR A 654 -7.74 -19.34 -2.95
N ARG A 655 -6.53 -19.05 -2.43
CA ARG A 655 -5.29 -19.47 -3.10
C ARG A 655 -5.14 -20.98 -3.12
N VAL A 656 -5.54 -21.69 -2.05
CA VAL A 656 -5.52 -23.17 -2.03
C VAL A 656 -6.47 -23.74 -3.08
N VAL A 657 -7.71 -23.23 -3.14
CA VAL A 657 -8.69 -23.71 -4.12
C VAL A 657 -8.26 -23.38 -5.55
N ALA A 658 -7.71 -22.18 -5.79
CA ALA A 658 -7.20 -21.78 -7.10
C ALA A 658 -5.98 -22.61 -7.53
N GLN A 659 -5.10 -22.95 -6.57
CA GLN A 659 -3.97 -23.85 -6.83
C GLN A 659 -4.44 -25.25 -7.21
N HIS A 660 -5.43 -25.80 -6.49
CA HIS A 660 -5.99 -27.11 -6.75
C HIS A 660 -6.69 -27.18 -8.13
N LEU A 661 -7.56 -26.21 -8.44
CA LEU A 661 -8.39 -26.22 -9.65
C LEU A 661 -7.66 -25.77 -10.91
N TYR A 662 -6.74 -24.81 -10.80
CA TYR A 662 -6.13 -24.14 -11.94
C TYR A 662 -4.61 -24.23 -11.99
N GLY A 663 -3.96 -24.87 -11.01
CA GLY A 663 -2.50 -24.92 -10.93
C GLY A 663 -1.88 -23.54 -10.71
N SER A 664 -2.56 -22.64 -9.97
CA SER A 664 -2.06 -21.28 -9.69
C SER A 664 -0.70 -21.36 -9.01
N SER A 665 0.25 -20.54 -9.46
CA SER A 665 1.60 -20.45 -8.88
C SER A 665 1.67 -19.58 -7.61
N THR A 666 0.57 -18.97 -7.20
CA THR A 666 0.51 -18.13 -6.00
C THR A 666 0.43 -19.03 -4.78
N GLU A 667 1.44 -18.98 -3.92
CA GLU A 667 1.47 -19.77 -2.68
C GLU A 667 0.39 -19.27 -1.71
N PRO A 668 -0.41 -20.19 -1.13
CA PRO A 668 -1.34 -19.84 -0.06
C PRO A 668 -0.58 -19.51 1.23
N ALA A 669 -1.22 -18.75 2.12
CA ALA A 669 -0.70 -18.56 3.47
C ALA A 669 -0.65 -19.91 4.22
N PRO A 670 0.22 -20.08 5.24
CA PRO A 670 0.43 -21.37 5.89
C PRO A 670 -0.85 -21.96 6.49
N PHE A 671 -1.09 -23.25 6.24
CA PHE A 671 -2.18 -24.07 6.77
C PHE A 671 -1.73 -25.53 6.84
N GLU A 672 -2.41 -26.40 7.59
CA GLU A 672 -2.07 -27.81 7.71
C GLU A 672 -2.75 -28.66 6.64
N SER A 673 -4.09 -28.61 6.55
CA SER A 673 -4.85 -29.42 5.61
C SER A 673 -6.17 -28.77 5.20
N ILE A 674 -6.71 -29.24 4.08
CA ILE A 674 -8.01 -28.82 3.56
C ILE A 674 -8.81 -30.06 3.09
N GLU A 675 -10.11 -30.06 3.35
CA GLU A 675 -11.04 -31.13 2.96
C GLU A 675 -12.24 -30.54 2.21
N GLY A 676 -12.83 -31.28 1.27
CA GLY A 676 -14.00 -30.88 0.53
C GLY A 676 -13.73 -30.12 -0.78
N LEU A 677 -12.50 -30.14 -1.29
CA LEU A 677 -12.16 -29.54 -2.59
C LEU A 677 -12.91 -30.16 -3.76
N GLU A 678 -13.31 -31.41 -3.66
CA GLU A 678 -14.07 -32.18 -4.66
C GLU A 678 -15.48 -31.62 -4.89
N PHE A 679 -16.01 -30.80 -4.01
CA PHE A 679 -17.30 -30.16 -4.19
C PHE A 679 -17.28 -29.04 -5.22
N PHE A 680 -16.12 -28.53 -5.56
CA PHE A 680 -15.96 -27.38 -6.45
C PHE A 680 -15.32 -27.74 -7.78
N ASP A 681 -15.82 -27.17 -8.85
CA ASP A 681 -15.22 -27.20 -10.18
C ASP A 681 -14.67 -25.83 -10.63
N LYS A 682 -15.05 -24.78 -9.92
CA LYS A 682 -14.65 -23.40 -10.20
C LYS A 682 -14.58 -22.58 -8.92
N VAL A 683 -13.61 -21.67 -8.84
CA VAL A 683 -13.58 -20.60 -7.84
C VAL A 683 -13.56 -19.25 -8.53
N VAL A 684 -14.31 -18.30 -8.00
CA VAL A 684 -14.44 -16.93 -8.49
C VAL A 684 -14.21 -15.99 -7.33
N ASP A 685 -13.17 -15.17 -7.46
CA ASP A 685 -12.87 -14.09 -6.54
C ASP A 685 -13.35 -12.75 -7.12
N VAL A 686 -14.20 -12.06 -6.37
CA VAL A 686 -14.80 -10.78 -6.74
C VAL A 686 -14.37 -9.72 -5.72
N ASP A 687 -13.21 -9.15 -5.97
CA ASP A 687 -12.60 -8.10 -5.17
C ASP A 687 -12.87 -6.70 -5.71
N GLN A 688 -12.50 -5.66 -4.96
CA GLN A 688 -12.65 -4.25 -5.32
C GLN A 688 -11.57 -3.72 -6.29
N SER A 689 -10.66 -4.55 -6.76
CA SER A 689 -9.62 -4.13 -7.69
C SER A 689 -10.21 -3.64 -9.02
N PRO A 690 -9.60 -2.64 -9.66
CA PRO A 690 -10.08 -2.12 -10.94
C PRO A 690 -10.21 -3.21 -12.01
N ILE A 691 -11.21 -3.13 -12.88
CA ILE A 691 -11.40 -4.04 -14.03
C ILE A 691 -10.34 -3.85 -15.13
N GLY A 692 -9.44 -2.92 -14.96
CA GLY A 692 -8.28 -2.65 -15.83
C GLY A 692 -7.53 -1.41 -15.41
N ARG A 693 -6.26 -1.34 -15.81
CA ARG A 693 -5.33 -0.26 -15.41
C ARG A 693 -5.20 0.85 -16.46
N THR A 694 -5.84 0.70 -17.61
CA THR A 694 -5.71 1.65 -18.71
C THR A 694 -7.07 2.28 -19.06
N PRO A 695 -7.10 3.48 -19.67
CA PRO A 695 -8.33 4.11 -20.14
C PRO A 695 -9.09 3.30 -21.18
N ARG A 696 -8.46 2.30 -21.83
CA ARG A 696 -9.09 1.39 -22.81
C ARG A 696 -9.97 0.34 -22.17
N SER A 697 -9.70 -0.03 -20.93
CA SER A 697 -10.54 -0.97 -20.18
C SER A 697 -11.84 -0.27 -19.79
N ASN A 698 -12.97 -0.92 -20.07
CA ASN A 698 -14.30 -0.41 -19.77
C ASN A 698 -15.29 -1.56 -19.54
N PRO A 699 -16.51 -1.30 -19.02
CA PRO A 699 -17.51 -2.33 -18.76
C PRO A 699 -17.82 -3.19 -19.99
N ALA A 700 -17.93 -2.59 -21.19
CA ALA A 700 -18.26 -3.34 -22.41
C ALA A 700 -17.15 -4.33 -22.81
N THR A 701 -15.87 -3.94 -22.68
CA THR A 701 -14.74 -4.83 -22.99
C THR A 701 -14.58 -5.91 -21.97
N TYR A 702 -14.70 -5.59 -20.68
CA TYR A 702 -14.50 -6.51 -19.58
C TYR A 702 -15.55 -7.63 -19.56
N THR A 703 -16.83 -7.28 -19.74
CA THR A 703 -17.93 -8.27 -19.80
C THR A 703 -17.99 -9.03 -21.13
N GLY A 704 -17.13 -8.72 -22.07
CA GLY A 704 -17.15 -9.30 -23.42
C GLY A 704 -18.39 -8.87 -24.23
N LEU A 705 -19.09 -7.83 -23.81
CA LEU A 705 -20.23 -7.24 -24.51
C LEU A 705 -19.79 -6.55 -25.81
N PHE A 706 -18.58 -5.99 -25.84
CA PHE A 706 -18.10 -5.21 -26.96
C PHE A 706 -17.84 -6.06 -28.22
N THR A 707 -17.55 -7.35 -28.08
CA THR A 707 -17.34 -8.25 -29.24
C THR A 707 -18.58 -8.39 -30.11
N PRO A 708 -19.75 -8.82 -29.60
CA PRO A 708 -20.96 -8.90 -30.41
C PRO A 708 -21.44 -7.52 -30.94
N ILE A 709 -21.14 -6.43 -30.25
CA ILE A 709 -21.41 -5.08 -30.78
C ILE A 709 -20.55 -4.79 -32.01
N ARG A 710 -19.24 -5.09 -31.98
CA ARG A 710 -18.34 -4.92 -33.12
C ARG A 710 -18.77 -5.79 -34.32
N ASP A 711 -19.16 -7.02 -34.06
CA ASP A 711 -19.65 -7.94 -35.10
C ASP A 711 -20.93 -7.38 -35.76
N LEU A 712 -21.81 -6.79 -34.97
CA LEU A 712 -23.03 -6.14 -35.45
C LEU A 712 -22.71 -4.93 -36.36
N PHE A 713 -21.75 -4.07 -35.96
CA PHE A 713 -21.32 -2.96 -36.80
C PHE A 713 -20.61 -3.41 -38.07
N ALA A 714 -19.84 -4.47 -38.04
CA ALA A 714 -19.21 -5.06 -39.23
C ALA A 714 -20.26 -5.69 -40.18
N ALA A 715 -21.41 -6.09 -39.66
CA ALA A 715 -22.50 -6.65 -40.48
C ALA A 715 -23.38 -5.59 -41.15
N VAL A 716 -23.26 -4.30 -40.81
CA VAL A 716 -24.00 -3.22 -41.44
C VAL A 716 -23.67 -3.16 -42.95
N PRO A 717 -24.64 -2.93 -43.87
CA PRO A 717 -24.41 -2.91 -45.33
C PRO A 717 -23.27 -1.99 -45.76
N GLU A 718 -23.19 -0.78 -45.18
CA GLU A 718 -22.13 0.19 -45.46
C GLU A 718 -20.75 -0.31 -45.02
N SER A 719 -20.62 -1.00 -43.87
CA SER A 719 -19.36 -1.64 -43.46
C SER A 719 -18.90 -2.69 -44.46
N ARG A 720 -19.82 -3.52 -44.92
CA ARG A 720 -19.53 -4.57 -45.93
C ARG A 720 -19.09 -3.96 -47.25
N ALA A 721 -19.77 -2.89 -47.69
CA ALA A 721 -19.40 -2.17 -48.90
C ALA A 721 -18.00 -1.56 -48.85
N ARG A 722 -17.57 -1.10 -47.66
CA ARG A 722 -16.22 -0.54 -47.42
C ARG A 722 -15.17 -1.60 -47.03
N GLY A 723 -15.56 -2.88 -46.92
CA GLY A 723 -14.67 -3.96 -46.48
C GLY A 723 -14.25 -3.85 -45.01
N TYR A 724 -15.07 -3.25 -44.16
CA TYR A 724 -14.77 -3.06 -42.71
C TYR A 724 -15.17 -4.30 -41.92
N GLY A 725 -14.17 -5.02 -41.42
CA GLY A 725 -14.37 -6.14 -40.50
C GLY A 725 -14.47 -5.69 -39.05
N PRO A 726 -14.73 -6.64 -38.09
CA PRO A 726 -14.88 -6.34 -36.64
C PRO A 726 -13.66 -5.64 -36.04
N GLY A 727 -12.45 -5.89 -36.59
CA GLY A 727 -11.21 -5.21 -36.14
C GLY A 727 -11.23 -3.69 -36.32
N ARG A 728 -11.97 -3.19 -37.35
CA ARG A 728 -12.14 -1.74 -37.60
C ARG A 728 -12.77 -1.01 -36.41
N TYR A 729 -13.68 -1.68 -35.71
CA TYR A 729 -14.42 -1.14 -34.57
C TYR A 729 -13.72 -1.40 -33.22
N SER A 730 -12.47 -1.92 -33.24
CA SER A 730 -11.65 -2.08 -32.03
C SER A 730 -10.75 -0.86 -31.84
N PHE A 731 -10.83 -0.21 -30.71
CA PHE A 731 -9.88 0.86 -30.34
C PHE A 731 -8.51 0.32 -29.89
N ASN A 732 -8.35 -1.01 -29.75
CA ASN A 732 -7.08 -1.66 -29.40
C ASN A 732 -6.23 -2.02 -30.62
N VAL A 733 -6.81 -2.03 -31.84
CA VAL A 733 -6.15 -2.47 -33.08
C VAL A 733 -6.04 -1.28 -34.03
N LYS A 734 -4.93 -1.20 -34.77
CA LYS A 734 -4.73 -0.22 -35.84
C LYS A 734 -5.80 -0.36 -36.93
N GLY A 735 -6.17 0.74 -37.55
CA GLY A 735 -7.07 0.78 -38.71
C GLY A 735 -8.31 1.63 -38.51
N GLY A 736 -9.03 1.47 -37.38
CA GLY A 736 -10.24 2.26 -37.11
C GLY A 736 -10.13 3.21 -35.93
N ARG A 737 -9.10 3.05 -35.12
CA ARG A 737 -8.86 3.89 -33.93
C ARG A 737 -8.21 5.23 -34.30
N CYS A 738 -8.34 6.22 -33.46
CA CYS A 738 -7.52 7.43 -33.54
C CYS A 738 -6.06 7.10 -33.22
N GLU A 739 -5.15 7.37 -34.16
CA GLU A 739 -3.73 7.05 -33.94
C GLU A 739 -3.01 8.08 -33.05
N ALA A 740 -3.52 9.31 -32.91
CA ALA A 740 -2.94 10.30 -32.00
C ALA A 740 -3.01 9.86 -30.54
N CYS A 741 -4.17 9.38 -30.08
CA CYS A 741 -4.34 8.82 -28.74
C CYS A 741 -4.31 7.29 -28.70
N GLN A 742 -4.03 6.64 -29.82
CA GLN A 742 -4.00 5.18 -29.98
C GLN A 742 -5.27 4.46 -29.47
N GLY A 743 -6.42 5.15 -29.51
CA GLY A 743 -7.71 4.63 -29.05
C GLY A 743 -8.03 4.87 -27.58
N ASP A 744 -7.19 5.56 -26.83
CA ASP A 744 -7.45 5.90 -25.43
C ASP A 744 -8.56 6.96 -25.29
N GLY A 745 -8.71 7.84 -26.29
CA GLY A 745 -9.61 9.00 -26.26
C GLY A 745 -9.02 10.16 -25.46
N VAL A 746 -8.00 9.91 -24.67
CA VAL A 746 -7.30 10.88 -23.82
C VAL A 746 -5.80 10.81 -24.07
N LEU A 747 -5.10 11.89 -23.81
CA LEU A 747 -3.64 11.98 -23.78
C LEU A 747 -3.19 12.03 -22.32
N ARG A 748 -2.26 11.19 -21.95
CA ARG A 748 -1.65 11.19 -20.63
C ARG A 748 -0.53 12.22 -20.60
N VAL A 749 -0.64 13.18 -19.71
CA VAL A 749 0.42 14.14 -19.40
C VAL A 749 1.09 13.69 -18.11
N GLU A 750 2.33 13.22 -18.21
CA GLU A 750 3.11 12.80 -17.04
C GLU A 750 3.57 14.01 -16.25
N MET A 751 3.20 14.05 -14.99
CA MET A 751 3.54 15.10 -14.03
C MET A 751 4.50 14.51 -12.99
N HIS A 752 5.81 14.71 -13.17
CA HIS A 752 6.87 14.06 -12.38
C HIS A 752 6.69 14.08 -10.86
N PHE A 753 6.01 15.06 -10.29
CA PHE A 753 5.79 15.21 -8.83
C PHE A 753 4.29 15.23 -8.45
N LEU A 754 3.39 15.17 -9.41
CA LEU A 754 1.94 15.20 -9.23
C LEU A 754 1.32 13.98 -9.92
N PRO A 755 0.08 13.60 -9.59
CA PRO A 755 -0.65 12.57 -10.34
C PRO A 755 -0.75 12.94 -11.82
N ASP A 756 -0.64 11.94 -12.69
CA ASP A 756 -0.77 12.14 -14.13
C ASP A 756 -2.13 12.72 -14.49
N VAL A 757 -2.13 13.67 -15.40
CA VAL A 757 -3.35 14.32 -15.91
C VAL A 757 -3.74 13.69 -17.24
N TYR A 758 -5.02 13.35 -17.39
CA TYR A 758 -5.59 12.84 -18.62
C TYR A 758 -6.43 13.93 -19.30
N VAL A 759 -5.99 14.37 -20.48
CA VAL A 759 -6.64 15.43 -21.25
C VAL A 759 -7.32 14.80 -22.46
N PRO A 760 -8.57 15.19 -22.84
CA PRO A 760 -9.21 14.73 -24.07
C PRO A 760 -8.30 14.92 -25.27
N CYS A 761 -8.23 13.93 -26.15
CA CYS A 761 -7.42 14.00 -27.37
C CYS A 761 -7.97 15.05 -28.33
N ASP A 762 -7.15 16.03 -28.71
CA ASP A 762 -7.55 17.14 -29.61
C ASP A 762 -7.96 16.66 -30.98
N VAL A 763 -7.40 15.54 -31.47
CA VAL A 763 -7.68 15.01 -32.81
C VAL A 763 -9.03 14.32 -32.86
N CYS A 764 -9.33 13.42 -31.93
CA CYS A 764 -10.59 12.68 -31.89
C CYS A 764 -11.61 13.25 -30.91
N LYS A 765 -11.26 14.29 -30.14
CA LYS A 765 -12.14 14.95 -29.15
C LYS A 765 -12.78 13.94 -28.16
N GLY A 766 -11.99 12.95 -27.76
CA GLY A 766 -12.46 11.90 -26.86
C GLY A 766 -13.17 10.72 -27.55
N HIS A 767 -13.44 10.77 -28.85
CA HIS A 767 -14.25 9.76 -29.54
C HIS A 767 -13.54 8.41 -29.78
N ARG A 768 -12.23 8.29 -29.54
CA ARG A 768 -11.38 7.06 -29.66
C ARG A 768 -11.15 6.56 -31.08
N TYR A 769 -11.98 6.94 -32.07
CA TYR A 769 -11.96 6.44 -33.44
C TYR A 769 -11.61 7.53 -34.45
N ASN A 770 -11.18 7.11 -35.63
CA ASN A 770 -11.03 8.01 -36.77
C ASN A 770 -12.41 8.35 -37.41
N ARG A 771 -12.42 9.39 -38.22
CA ARG A 771 -13.63 9.94 -38.84
C ARG A 771 -14.39 8.91 -39.67
N GLU A 772 -13.67 8.11 -40.47
CA GLU A 772 -14.26 7.14 -41.39
C GLU A 772 -14.97 6.00 -40.65
N THR A 773 -14.47 5.59 -39.49
CA THR A 773 -15.14 4.62 -38.63
C THR A 773 -16.40 5.16 -37.97
N LEU A 774 -16.39 6.46 -37.62
CA LEU A 774 -17.53 7.14 -37.00
C LEU A 774 -18.69 7.43 -37.99
N GLU A 775 -18.44 7.38 -39.30
CA GLU A 775 -19.48 7.51 -40.31
C GLU A 775 -20.44 6.32 -40.32
N ILE A 776 -19.99 5.14 -39.94
CA ILE A 776 -20.81 3.93 -39.90
C ILE A 776 -21.80 4.00 -38.76
N GLN A 777 -23.08 3.76 -39.04
CA GLN A 777 -24.16 3.84 -38.06
C GLN A 777 -25.00 2.55 -38.07
N PHE A 778 -25.40 2.16 -36.85
CA PHE A 778 -26.41 1.14 -36.63
C PHE A 778 -27.60 1.80 -35.91
N LYS A 779 -28.82 1.72 -36.51
CA LYS A 779 -30.03 2.42 -35.99
C LYS A 779 -29.77 3.90 -35.69
N GLY A 780 -29.00 4.59 -36.56
CA GLY A 780 -28.72 6.04 -36.40
C GLY A 780 -27.64 6.39 -35.34
N LYS A 781 -26.95 5.43 -34.79
CA LYS A 781 -25.87 5.64 -33.79
C LYS A 781 -24.56 5.03 -34.28
N ASN A 782 -23.47 5.80 -34.18
CA ASN A 782 -22.13 5.29 -34.44
C ASN A 782 -21.55 4.55 -33.22
N ILE A 783 -20.41 3.90 -33.39
CA ILE A 783 -19.80 3.08 -32.34
C ILE A 783 -19.43 3.88 -31.07
N HIS A 784 -19.01 5.14 -31.22
CA HIS A 784 -18.71 6.03 -30.09
C HIS A 784 -20.00 6.37 -29.33
N GLN A 785 -21.07 6.72 -30.05
CA GLN A 785 -22.37 7.02 -29.43
C GLN A 785 -22.96 5.81 -28.68
N VAL A 786 -22.72 4.60 -29.19
CA VAL A 786 -23.08 3.36 -28.48
C VAL A 786 -22.29 3.18 -27.20
N LEU A 787 -20.99 3.43 -27.23
CA LEU A 787 -20.13 3.38 -26.01
C LEU A 787 -20.50 4.47 -25.00
N ALA A 788 -21.04 5.60 -25.45
CA ALA A 788 -21.51 6.69 -24.59
C ALA A 788 -22.89 6.43 -23.96
N MET A 789 -23.65 5.42 -24.43
CA MET A 789 -24.93 5.05 -23.83
C MET A 789 -24.73 4.49 -22.42
N THR A 790 -25.69 4.78 -21.54
CA THR A 790 -25.82 4.04 -20.27
C THR A 790 -26.23 2.60 -20.53
N VAL A 791 -25.99 1.72 -19.56
CA VAL A 791 -26.40 0.31 -19.66
C VAL A 791 -27.92 0.19 -19.89
N GLU A 792 -28.71 1.06 -19.25
CA GLU A 792 -30.17 1.12 -19.39
C GLU A 792 -30.57 1.50 -20.83
N GLN A 793 -30.03 2.60 -21.36
CA GLN A 793 -30.27 3.03 -22.74
C GLN A 793 -29.80 1.98 -23.76
N ALA A 794 -28.66 1.36 -23.52
CA ALA A 794 -28.14 0.31 -24.39
C ALA A 794 -29.03 -0.95 -24.36
N TYR A 795 -29.61 -1.31 -23.22
CA TYR A 795 -30.54 -2.43 -23.10
C TYR A 795 -31.80 -2.21 -23.97
N GLU A 796 -32.37 -1.03 -23.92
CA GLU A 796 -33.50 -0.65 -24.79
C GLU A 796 -33.11 -0.65 -26.28
N PHE A 797 -31.94 -0.07 -26.60
CA PHE A 797 -31.45 0.03 -27.99
C PHE A 797 -31.18 -1.33 -28.64
N PHE A 798 -30.63 -2.28 -27.86
CA PHE A 798 -30.26 -3.62 -28.31
C PHE A 798 -31.28 -4.72 -27.92
N ASN A 799 -32.49 -4.37 -27.54
CA ASN A 799 -33.52 -5.34 -27.12
C ASN A 799 -33.78 -6.48 -28.12
N ALA A 800 -33.69 -6.20 -29.44
CA ALA A 800 -33.83 -7.17 -30.51
C ALA A 800 -32.59 -8.04 -30.76
N GLN A 801 -31.51 -7.87 -29.97
CA GLN A 801 -30.24 -8.60 -30.10
C GLN A 801 -30.01 -9.48 -28.86
N PRO A 802 -30.47 -10.76 -28.86
CA PRO A 802 -30.55 -11.57 -27.65
C PRO A 802 -29.22 -11.74 -26.90
N VAL A 803 -28.09 -11.87 -27.64
CA VAL A 803 -26.76 -12.03 -27.05
C VAL A 803 -26.32 -10.79 -26.31
N ILE A 804 -26.57 -9.60 -26.88
CA ILE A 804 -26.22 -8.30 -26.31
C ILE A 804 -27.15 -8.00 -25.13
N ALA A 805 -28.48 -8.14 -25.36
CA ALA A 805 -29.51 -7.87 -24.36
C ALA A 805 -29.31 -8.70 -23.08
N ARG A 806 -28.97 -9.99 -23.19
CA ARG A 806 -28.72 -10.86 -22.03
C ARG A 806 -27.54 -10.35 -21.18
N LYS A 807 -26.43 -9.92 -21.80
CA LYS A 807 -25.27 -9.38 -21.09
C LYS A 807 -25.57 -8.03 -20.43
N LEU A 808 -26.34 -7.17 -21.11
CA LEU A 808 -26.80 -5.90 -20.56
C LEU A 808 -27.73 -6.11 -19.36
N LYS A 809 -28.62 -7.15 -19.45
CA LYS A 809 -29.50 -7.51 -18.34
C LYS A 809 -28.73 -7.89 -17.06
N THR A 810 -27.62 -8.61 -17.15
CA THR A 810 -26.79 -8.92 -15.96
C THR A 810 -26.19 -7.68 -15.32
N LEU A 811 -25.83 -6.65 -16.10
CA LEU A 811 -25.38 -5.35 -15.57
C LEU A 811 -26.52 -4.59 -14.88
N LEU A 812 -27.73 -4.64 -15.43
CA LEU A 812 -28.92 -4.06 -14.79
C LEU A 812 -29.27 -4.77 -13.47
N ASP A 813 -29.20 -6.09 -13.46
CA ASP A 813 -29.52 -6.91 -12.28
C ASP A 813 -28.63 -6.60 -11.07
N VAL A 814 -27.37 -6.17 -11.31
CA VAL A 814 -26.45 -5.73 -10.25
C VAL A 814 -26.53 -4.21 -9.96
N GLY A 815 -27.55 -3.51 -10.49
CA GLY A 815 -27.79 -2.09 -10.20
C GLY A 815 -26.85 -1.12 -10.93
N LEU A 816 -26.24 -1.51 -12.06
CA LEU A 816 -25.32 -0.68 -12.85
C LEU A 816 -25.97 -0.04 -14.09
N GLY A 817 -27.29 0.22 -14.06
CA GLY A 817 -28.01 0.83 -15.19
C GLY A 817 -27.48 2.19 -15.61
N TYR A 818 -26.96 2.97 -14.69
CA TYR A 818 -26.52 4.34 -14.87
C TYR A 818 -25.12 4.51 -15.44
N ILE A 819 -24.22 3.52 -15.38
CA ILE A 819 -22.86 3.61 -15.93
C ILE A 819 -22.89 3.54 -17.45
N THR A 820 -21.93 4.23 -18.13
CA THR A 820 -21.84 4.12 -19.58
C THR A 820 -21.00 2.91 -20.01
N LEU A 821 -21.33 2.32 -21.18
CA LEU A 821 -20.65 1.13 -21.70
C LEU A 821 -19.14 1.35 -21.88
N GLY A 822 -18.75 2.54 -22.35
CA GLY A 822 -17.38 2.94 -22.63
C GLY A 822 -16.69 3.67 -21.47
N GLN A 823 -17.28 3.73 -20.27
CA GLN A 823 -16.68 4.39 -19.11
C GLN A 823 -15.32 3.77 -18.77
N SER A 824 -14.29 4.60 -18.62
CA SER A 824 -12.95 4.12 -18.29
C SER A 824 -12.94 3.36 -16.95
N ALA A 825 -12.25 2.23 -16.93
CA ALA A 825 -12.06 1.45 -15.68
C ALA A 825 -11.43 2.29 -14.54
N THR A 826 -10.64 3.29 -14.88
CA THR A 826 -9.98 4.16 -13.89
C THR A 826 -10.92 5.16 -13.23
N THR A 827 -12.13 5.36 -13.79
CA THR A 827 -13.16 6.27 -13.24
C THR A 827 -14.25 5.53 -12.48
N LEU A 828 -14.27 4.20 -12.51
CA LEU A 828 -15.20 3.41 -11.73
C LEU A 828 -14.78 3.39 -10.26
N SER A 829 -15.75 3.46 -9.35
CA SER A 829 -15.53 3.17 -7.94
C SER A 829 -15.20 1.69 -7.72
N GLY A 830 -14.59 1.34 -6.57
CA GLY A 830 -14.30 -0.04 -6.23
C GLY A 830 -15.54 -0.94 -6.25
N GLY A 831 -16.66 -0.48 -5.70
CA GLY A 831 -17.93 -1.20 -5.71
C GLY A 831 -18.54 -1.35 -7.11
N GLU A 832 -18.41 -0.35 -7.98
CA GLU A 832 -18.86 -0.47 -9.39
C GLU A 832 -18.01 -1.49 -10.14
N ALA A 833 -16.67 -1.45 -9.98
CA ALA A 833 -15.77 -2.42 -10.59
C ALA A 833 -16.10 -3.86 -10.15
N GLN A 834 -16.37 -4.05 -8.87
CA GLN A 834 -16.77 -5.34 -8.29
C GLN A 834 -18.09 -5.85 -8.87
N ARG A 835 -19.10 -4.99 -8.99
CA ARG A 835 -20.40 -5.34 -9.59
C ARG A 835 -20.27 -5.65 -11.08
N VAL A 836 -19.37 -4.99 -11.84
CA VAL A 836 -19.07 -5.36 -13.24
C VAL A 836 -18.46 -6.76 -13.32
N LYS A 837 -17.55 -7.12 -12.38
CA LYS A 837 -16.99 -8.49 -12.29
C LYS A 837 -18.09 -9.51 -12.00
N LEU A 838 -18.99 -9.23 -11.07
CA LEU A 838 -20.11 -10.10 -10.73
C LEU A 838 -21.05 -10.27 -11.93
N ALA A 839 -21.37 -9.18 -12.66
CA ALA A 839 -22.21 -9.26 -13.87
C ALA A 839 -21.59 -10.14 -14.96
N LEU A 840 -20.27 -10.11 -15.13
CA LEU A 840 -19.55 -11.01 -16.05
C LEU A 840 -19.78 -12.48 -15.64
N GLU A 841 -19.62 -12.82 -14.38
CA GLU A 841 -19.80 -14.20 -13.91
C GLU A 841 -21.25 -14.67 -14.07
N LEU A 842 -22.22 -13.82 -13.75
CA LEU A 842 -23.65 -14.09 -14.00
C LEU A 842 -23.99 -14.34 -15.48
N SER A 843 -23.22 -13.77 -16.40
CA SER A 843 -23.41 -13.96 -17.84
C SER A 843 -22.93 -15.33 -18.36
N LYS A 844 -22.12 -16.05 -17.57
CA LYS A 844 -21.56 -17.37 -17.89
C LYS A 844 -22.56 -18.50 -17.53
N ARG A 845 -22.33 -19.68 -18.08
CA ARG A 845 -23.12 -20.86 -17.71
C ARG A 845 -22.75 -21.29 -16.28
N ASP A 846 -23.74 -21.42 -15.45
CA ASP A 846 -23.61 -21.91 -14.08
C ASP A 846 -23.55 -23.44 -14.03
N THR A 847 -22.70 -23.98 -13.16
CA THR A 847 -22.54 -25.43 -12.91
C THR A 847 -23.20 -25.86 -11.61
N GLY A 848 -23.56 -24.95 -10.73
CA GLY A 848 -24.07 -25.23 -9.37
C GLY A 848 -22.98 -25.75 -8.41
N ARG A 849 -21.70 -25.70 -8.81
CA ARG A 849 -20.56 -26.17 -8.03
C ARG A 849 -19.43 -25.14 -7.94
N THR A 850 -19.77 -23.87 -8.13
CA THR A 850 -18.82 -22.77 -8.06
C THR A 850 -18.72 -22.26 -6.63
N LEU A 851 -17.48 -22.02 -6.18
CA LEU A 851 -17.19 -21.26 -4.97
C LEU A 851 -17.03 -19.79 -5.35
N TYR A 852 -17.97 -18.94 -4.92
CA TYR A 852 -17.87 -17.48 -5.04
C TYR A 852 -17.31 -16.89 -3.76
N ILE A 853 -16.29 -16.06 -3.88
CA ILE A 853 -15.72 -15.28 -2.78
C ILE A 853 -15.92 -13.82 -3.12
N LEU A 854 -16.59 -13.08 -2.24
CA LEU A 854 -16.88 -11.66 -2.39
C LEU A 854 -16.30 -10.90 -1.20
N ASP A 855 -15.53 -9.88 -1.47
CA ASP A 855 -14.88 -9.04 -0.44
C ASP A 855 -15.58 -7.70 -0.34
N GLU A 856 -16.35 -7.51 0.75
CA GLU A 856 -17.15 -6.30 1.06
C GLU A 856 -18.00 -5.80 -0.13
N PRO A 857 -18.87 -6.62 -0.71
CA PRO A 857 -19.59 -6.27 -1.93
C PRO A 857 -20.62 -5.15 -1.77
N THR A 858 -20.97 -4.74 -0.56
CA THR A 858 -21.92 -3.66 -0.28
C THR A 858 -21.27 -2.29 -0.11
N THR A 859 -19.96 -2.22 -0.30
CA THR A 859 -19.19 -0.98 -0.21
C THR A 859 -19.79 0.11 -1.12
N GLY A 860 -20.11 1.28 -0.54
CA GLY A 860 -20.65 2.43 -1.28
C GLY A 860 -22.08 2.25 -1.81
N LEU A 861 -22.83 1.31 -1.28
CA LEU A 861 -24.19 1.04 -1.70
C LEU A 861 -25.23 1.61 -0.73
N HIS A 862 -26.24 2.25 -1.30
CA HIS A 862 -27.47 2.59 -0.60
C HIS A 862 -28.30 1.32 -0.26
N PHE A 863 -29.14 1.36 0.77
CA PHE A 863 -29.98 0.23 1.20
C PHE A 863 -30.77 -0.45 0.06
N ALA A 864 -31.30 0.33 -0.89
CA ALA A 864 -32.02 -0.21 -2.03
C ALA A 864 -31.10 -0.94 -3.01
N ASP A 865 -29.87 -0.47 -3.21
CA ASP A 865 -28.87 -1.13 -4.06
C ASP A 865 -28.38 -2.44 -3.40
N ILE A 866 -28.30 -2.47 -2.06
CA ILE A 866 -27.98 -3.68 -1.29
C ILE A 866 -29.03 -4.76 -1.50
N GLN A 867 -30.32 -4.40 -1.50
CA GLN A 867 -31.40 -5.36 -1.77
C GLN A 867 -31.24 -6.01 -3.15
N LEU A 868 -30.97 -5.20 -4.21
CA LEU A 868 -30.74 -5.72 -5.56
C LEU A 868 -29.54 -6.69 -5.61
N LEU A 869 -28.46 -6.34 -4.95
CA LEU A 869 -27.27 -7.17 -4.87
C LEU A 869 -27.54 -8.49 -4.13
N LEU A 870 -28.27 -8.44 -3.02
CA LEU A 870 -28.66 -9.63 -2.25
C LEU A 870 -29.56 -10.56 -3.07
N ASP A 871 -30.48 -10.04 -3.87
CA ASP A 871 -31.31 -10.85 -4.75
C ASP A 871 -30.46 -11.65 -5.76
N VAL A 872 -29.38 -11.04 -6.25
CA VAL A 872 -28.41 -11.72 -7.12
C VAL A 872 -27.64 -12.80 -6.38
N ILE A 873 -27.10 -12.47 -5.20
CA ILE A 873 -26.31 -13.39 -4.37
C ILE A 873 -27.17 -14.60 -3.97
N HIS A 874 -28.42 -14.38 -3.57
CA HIS A 874 -29.33 -15.47 -3.24
C HIS A 874 -29.67 -16.35 -4.45
N ARG A 875 -29.83 -15.79 -5.65
CA ARG A 875 -29.97 -16.58 -6.89
C ARG A 875 -28.79 -17.49 -7.15
N LEU A 876 -27.55 -16.99 -6.94
CA LEU A 876 -26.33 -17.80 -7.09
C LEU A 876 -26.32 -18.96 -6.08
N ARG A 877 -26.64 -18.69 -4.82
CA ARG A 877 -26.74 -19.72 -3.78
C ARG A 877 -27.86 -20.73 -4.13
N ASP A 878 -29.04 -20.27 -4.49
CA ASP A 878 -30.21 -21.13 -4.80
C ASP A 878 -29.97 -22.00 -6.05
N ALA A 879 -29.01 -21.63 -6.92
CA ALA A 879 -28.51 -22.46 -8.01
C ALA A 879 -27.56 -23.59 -7.57
N GLY A 880 -27.27 -23.72 -6.26
CA GLY A 880 -26.41 -24.75 -5.69
C GLY A 880 -24.99 -24.34 -5.41
N ASN A 881 -24.58 -23.10 -5.74
CA ASN A 881 -23.24 -22.61 -5.51
C ASN A 881 -22.98 -22.29 -4.04
N THR A 882 -21.73 -22.35 -3.63
CA THR A 882 -21.28 -21.89 -2.33
C THR A 882 -20.82 -20.44 -2.44
N VAL A 883 -21.38 -19.58 -1.58
CA VAL A 883 -21.05 -18.16 -1.58
C VAL A 883 -20.44 -17.79 -0.22
N VAL A 884 -19.21 -17.28 -0.24
CA VAL A 884 -18.50 -16.78 0.95
C VAL A 884 -18.34 -15.27 0.80
N ILE A 885 -18.82 -14.51 1.76
CA ILE A 885 -18.78 -13.05 1.74
C ILE A 885 -18.03 -12.54 2.97
N ILE A 886 -17.02 -11.71 2.79
CA ILE A 886 -16.46 -10.90 3.88
C ILE A 886 -17.34 -9.66 3.99
N GLU A 887 -17.96 -9.41 5.13
CA GLU A 887 -18.92 -8.31 5.28
C GLU A 887 -18.98 -7.72 6.70
N HIS A 888 -19.35 -6.44 6.74
CA HIS A 888 -19.60 -5.67 7.95
C HIS A 888 -21.03 -5.15 8.03
N ASN A 889 -21.74 -5.11 6.91
CA ASN A 889 -23.12 -4.63 6.85
C ASN A 889 -24.08 -5.63 7.50
N LEU A 890 -24.76 -5.20 8.57
CA LEU A 890 -25.66 -6.06 9.36
C LEU A 890 -26.87 -6.54 8.57
N ASP A 891 -27.35 -5.75 7.60
CA ASP A 891 -28.45 -6.14 6.73
C ASP A 891 -28.08 -7.32 5.81
N VAL A 892 -26.84 -7.42 5.40
CA VAL A 892 -26.31 -8.59 4.66
C VAL A 892 -26.11 -9.76 5.60
N ILE A 893 -25.44 -9.52 6.74
CA ILE A 893 -25.10 -10.57 7.71
C ILE A 893 -26.35 -11.29 8.21
N LYS A 894 -27.46 -10.56 8.47
CA LYS A 894 -28.72 -11.18 8.89
C LYS A 894 -29.33 -12.10 7.84
N THR A 895 -28.99 -11.95 6.54
CA THR A 895 -29.49 -12.80 5.46
C THR A 895 -28.68 -14.07 5.25
N ALA A 896 -27.48 -14.19 5.85
CA ALA A 896 -26.61 -15.34 5.70
C ALA A 896 -27.19 -16.63 6.29
N ASP A 897 -26.86 -17.77 5.71
CA ASP A 897 -27.19 -19.08 6.25
C ASP A 897 -26.22 -19.47 7.37
N TRP A 898 -24.95 -19.04 7.25
CA TRP A 898 -23.88 -19.33 8.20
C TRP A 898 -22.98 -18.12 8.43
N ILE A 899 -22.48 -17.94 9.63
CA ILE A 899 -21.55 -16.89 9.99
C ILE A 899 -20.28 -17.50 10.58
N ILE A 900 -19.14 -16.93 10.23
CA ILE A 900 -17.85 -17.14 10.87
C ILE A 900 -17.38 -15.77 11.38
N ASP A 901 -17.43 -15.56 12.70
CA ASP A 901 -17.06 -14.30 13.32
C ASP A 901 -15.62 -14.34 13.83
N MET A 902 -14.78 -13.44 13.32
CA MET A 902 -13.35 -13.35 13.60
C MET A 902 -13.06 -12.23 14.61
N GLY A 903 -12.13 -12.48 15.50
CA GLY A 903 -11.77 -11.47 16.50
C GLY A 903 -10.82 -12.00 17.57
N PRO A 904 -11.00 -11.58 18.85
CA PRO A 904 -11.94 -10.53 19.31
C PRO A 904 -11.52 -9.12 18.96
N GLU A 905 -10.21 -8.89 18.70
CA GLU A 905 -9.62 -7.61 18.37
C GLU A 905 -8.95 -7.64 16.98
N GLY A 906 -8.36 -6.51 16.54
CA GLY A 906 -7.50 -6.44 15.35
C GLY A 906 -6.04 -6.77 15.65
N GLY A 907 -5.25 -7.08 14.60
CA GLY A 907 -3.82 -7.37 14.70
C GLY A 907 -3.50 -8.56 15.60
N ASP A 908 -2.51 -8.43 16.48
CA ASP A 908 -2.08 -9.49 17.38
C ASP A 908 -3.16 -9.94 18.39
N GLY A 909 -4.11 -9.06 18.70
CA GLY A 909 -5.28 -9.37 19.54
C GLY A 909 -6.37 -10.16 18.81
N GLY A 910 -6.25 -10.31 17.49
CA GLY A 910 -7.17 -11.01 16.61
C GLY A 910 -6.74 -12.41 16.23
N GLY A 911 -7.15 -12.83 15.06
CA GLY A 911 -6.73 -14.08 14.43
C GLY A 911 -7.37 -15.34 15.02
N VAL A 912 -8.48 -15.20 15.73
CA VAL A 912 -9.23 -16.31 16.35
C VAL A 912 -10.66 -16.32 15.84
N VAL A 913 -11.28 -17.49 15.73
CA VAL A 913 -12.72 -17.63 15.48
C VAL A 913 -13.43 -17.47 16.82
N VAL A 914 -14.24 -16.41 16.93
CA VAL A 914 -14.98 -16.06 18.16
C VAL A 914 -16.30 -16.83 18.23
N ALA A 915 -17.02 -16.92 17.11
CA ALA A 915 -18.29 -17.62 17.02
C ALA A 915 -18.52 -18.16 15.60
N THR A 916 -19.21 -19.28 15.50
CA THR A 916 -19.70 -19.86 14.25
C THR A 916 -21.13 -20.32 14.44
N GLY A 917 -21.94 -20.22 13.39
CA GLY A 917 -23.33 -20.71 13.41
C GLY A 917 -24.26 -19.86 12.57
N THR A 918 -25.57 -20.05 12.77
CA THR A 918 -26.59 -19.18 12.13
C THR A 918 -26.54 -17.77 12.74
N PRO A 919 -27.06 -16.74 12.06
CA PRO A 919 -27.13 -15.39 12.63
C PRO A 919 -27.74 -15.34 14.04
N GLU A 920 -28.81 -16.13 14.29
CA GLU A 920 -29.48 -16.20 15.58
C GLU A 920 -28.58 -16.81 16.67
N GLN A 921 -27.79 -17.83 16.33
CA GLN A 921 -26.84 -18.44 17.25
C GLN A 921 -25.69 -17.47 17.58
N VAL A 922 -25.11 -16.82 16.57
CA VAL A 922 -24.01 -15.85 16.77
C VAL A 922 -24.48 -14.66 17.60
N ALA A 923 -25.72 -14.20 17.41
CA ALA A 923 -26.29 -13.11 18.21
C ALA A 923 -26.39 -13.45 19.71
N GLN A 924 -26.36 -14.72 20.11
CA GLN A 924 -26.38 -15.13 21.52
C GLN A 924 -24.98 -15.16 22.17
N TYR A 925 -23.92 -15.19 21.37
CA TYR A 925 -22.55 -15.17 21.89
C TYR A 925 -22.17 -13.82 22.47
N GLN A 926 -21.91 -13.75 23.76
CA GLN A 926 -21.54 -12.50 24.44
C GLN A 926 -20.18 -11.94 24.02
N ALA A 927 -19.24 -12.80 23.64
CA ALA A 927 -17.90 -12.42 23.19
C ALA A 927 -17.87 -11.89 21.75
N SER A 928 -18.94 -12.08 20.96
CA SER A 928 -19.03 -11.60 19.59
C SER A 928 -19.51 -10.16 19.53
N TYR A 929 -18.66 -9.26 19.06
CA TYR A 929 -19.09 -7.88 18.78
C TYR A 929 -20.14 -7.86 17.66
N THR A 930 -19.92 -8.61 16.58
CA THR A 930 -20.92 -8.77 15.51
C THR A 930 -22.25 -9.24 16.06
N GLY A 931 -22.25 -10.27 16.91
CA GLY A 931 -23.46 -10.81 17.56
C GLY A 931 -24.19 -9.76 18.40
N LYS A 932 -23.45 -8.90 19.11
CA LYS A 932 -24.04 -7.83 19.92
C LYS A 932 -24.84 -6.84 19.08
N TYR A 933 -24.28 -6.36 17.96
CA TYR A 933 -24.99 -5.42 17.08
C TYR A 933 -26.08 -6.10 16.25
N LEU A 934 -25.89 -7.36 15.86
CA LEU A 934 -26.85 -8.13 15.05
C LEU A 934 -28.19 -8.35 15.76
N ARG A 935 -28.23 -8.42 17.10
CA ARG A 935 -29.46 -8.60 17.90
C ARG A 935 -30.57 -7.61 17.57
N ALA A 936 -30.21 -6.39 17.24
CA ALA A 936 -31.18 -5.34 16.91
C ALA A 936 -31.79 -5.50 15.51
N TYR A 937 -31.18 -6.35 14.67
CA TYR A 937 -31.58 -6.55 13.27
C TYR A 937 -32.35 -7.89 13.05
N LEU A 938 -32.31 -8.81 14.01
CA LEU A 938 -33.02 -10.07 14.02
C LEU A 938 -34.33 -9.96 14.81
#